data_3af8986fef64e7d63b83638697f67b6e
#
_entry.id   3af8986fef64e7d63b83638697f67b6e
#
_cell.length_a   1.000
_cell.length_b   1.000
_cell.length_c   1.000
_cell.angle_alpha   90.00
_cell.angle_beta   90.00
_cell.angle_gamma   90.00
#
_symmetry.space_group_name_H-M   'P 1'
#
loop_
_entity.id
_entity.type
_entity.pdbx_description
1 polymer ?
#
loop_
_entity_poly.entity_id
_entity_poly.type
_entity_poly.pdbx_seq_one_letter_code
_entity_poly.pdbx_strand_id
1 'polypeptide(L)'
;MSESTTEQVLRVDAYPTHEVGGYRVRAGKPYPFGANVVPGGVSFSVFSDQATSMTLVIYKRGEPEPMAELEFPEEFRTGSVFAMTVFGLDHENIEYGYRADGPYDPVTGHRFDARQVLSDPYARLIAGRDVWGVEPDRSRGYQYRSRVCLQDFDWGDDTPLRIPAEDLVVYEAHVRGFTRHPSSGVTAPGTFAGLREKIPYLKELGINCIELLPVFEFDESDNPRSNPETGEKLYDYWGYNTIAFFAPKAGYAATGRYGMQGDEFRTLIKDLHAAGIEVILDVVFNHTAEGNEQGPTISFKGLDNATYYMLTPEGYYFNFSGTGNTVNCNHPVVRNYVLDCLRHWVADYHIDGFRFDLAAILGRSEDGTPLPNPPLLESLAFDPVLRHTKLIAEAWDAGGLYEVGNFPAYGRWAEWNGKYRDTVRSFLKGDPGVTGELATRVAGSPDLYSSRGTSASVNFLTAHDGFTLADLVSYNDKHNEANGEGNNDGGNDNASWNCGAEGPTEDPEVNALRLRQMKNALAILFTSQGIPMLLSGDEVARTQQGNNNTYCQDNELSWFDWDQVDENTELLRFTRELIAFRKHHRELRSTSHPTGQMRDTLGLPDISWHGERAWQPDWSQDSRLLAVARCGTGDDDVVYVAMNAHWEPHDLELPALPGGRTWHLFADTSAEAPYDIRTPGAEQELDNAGKYLIGPRSVVILVGRTNEPETTGTF
;
A
#
# COMPACT_ATOMS: atom_id res chain seq x y z
N MET A 1 16.62 21.68 61.13
CA MET A 1 16.34 21.05 59.83
C MET A 1 15.38 22.00 59.12
N SER A 2 15.86 22.84 58.23
CA SER A 2 15.05 23.79 57.45
C SER A 2 14.54 23.05 56.21
N GLU A 3 13.25 22.85 56.13
CA GLU A 3 12.59 22.44 54.91
C GLU A 3 12.79 23.57 53.86
N SER A 4 13.62 23.30 52.85
CA SER A 4 13.70 24.15 51.68
C SER A 4 12.46 23.86 50.82
N THR A 5 11.46 24.70 50.92
CA THR A 5 10.40 24.81 49.93
C THR A 5 11.06 25.29 48.63
N THR A 6 11.31 24.35 47.71
CA THR A 6 11.59 24.70 46.33
C THR A 6 10.35 25.37 45.76
N GLU A 7 10.34 26.69 45.65
CA GLU A 7 9.35 27.41 44.84
C GLU A 7 9.45 26.86 43.43
N GLN A 8 8.46 26.10 43.03
CA GLN A 8 8.28 25.67 41.63
C GLN A 8 8.03 26.96 40.82
N VAL A 9 9.07 27.44 40.10
CA VAL A 9 8.92 28.52 39.15
C VAL A 9 7.97 28.06 38.06
N LEU A 10 6.71 28.42 38.18
CA LEU A 10 5.70 28.09 37.19
C LEU A 10 6.02 28.87 35.91
N ARG A 11 6.00 28.18 34.79
CA ARG A 11 6.21 28.80 33.47
C ARG A 11 5.09 29.81 33.20
N VAL A 12 5.41 30.93 32.55
CA VAL A 12 4.45 32.00 32.24
C VAL A 12 3.31 31.48 31.35
N ASP A 13 3.57 30.49 30.49
CA ASP A 13 2.58 29.85 29.61
C ASP A 13 1.59 28.90 30.37
N ALA A 14 1.82 28.63 31.66
CA ALA A 14 0.93 27.83 32.49
C ALA A 14 -0.14 28.67 33.22
N TYR A 15 -0.18 30.01 33.03
CA TYR A 15 -1.15 30.87 33.69
C TYR A 15 -2.33 31.21 32.78
N PRO A 16 -3.60 31.03 33.23
CA PRO A 16 -4.78 31.46 32.50
C PRO A 16 -4.84 33.01 32.48
N THR A 17 -5.39 33.54 31.40
CA THR A 17 -5.61 34.96 31.18
C THR A 17 -7.08 35.36 31.11
N HIS A 18 -7.96 34.38 30.77
CA HIS A 18 -9.39 34.54 30.57
C HIS A 18 -10.18 33.39 31.19
N GLU A 19 -11.48 33.56 31.24
CA GLU A 19 -12.46 32.51 31.59
C GLU A 19 -13.51 32.46 30.48
N VAL A 20 -13.74 31.26 29.93
CA VAL A 20 -14.77 30.99 28.90
C VAL A 20 -15.57 29.80 29.33
N GLY A 21 -16.90 29.92 29.41
CA GLY A 21 -17.80 28.82 29.78
C GLY A 21 -17.48 28.16 31.14
N GLY A 22 -16.89 28.92 32.10
CA GLY A 22 -16.48 28.39 33.39
C GLY A 22 -15.10 27.71 33.42
N TYR A 23 -14.39 27.70 32.31
CA TYR A 23 -13.02 27.16 32.20
C TYR A 23 -12.00 28.31 32.13
N ARG A 24 -10.88 28.08 32.82
CA ARG A 24 -9.74 29.00 32.73
C ARG A 24 -9.00 28.74 31.44
N VAL A 25 -8.78 29.79 30.63
CA VAL A 25 -8.18 29.69 29.29
C VAL A 25 -7.13 30.77 29.07
N ARG A 26 -6.33 30.59 28.03
CA ARG A 26 -5.47 31.60 27.44
C ARG A 26 -5.32 31.36 25.94
N ALA A 27 -4.78 32.36 25.22
CA ALA A 27 -4.37 32.15 23.83
C ALA A 27 -3.43 30.93 23.71
N GLY A 28 -3.76 30.01 22.87
CA GLY A 28 -2.93 28.85 22.55
C GLY A 28 -1.80 29.19 21.58
N LYS A 29 -0.92 28.24 21.32
CA LYS A 29 0.04 28.33 20.22
C LYS A 29 -0.66 27.98 18.92
N PRO A 30 -0.52 28.80 17.85
CA PRO A 30 -1.13 28.49 16.56
C PRO A 30 -0.51 27.23 15.89
N TYR A 31 0.65 26.77 16.37
CA TYR A 31 1.35 25.58 15.88
C TYR A 31 2.02 24.82 17.05
N PRO A 32 2.02 23.46 17.06
CA PRO A 32 1.40 22.53 16.09
C PRO A 32 -0.13 22.52 16.17
N PHE A 33 -0.77 22.15 15.05
CA PHE A 33 -2.21 21.96 14.96
C PHE A 33 -2.71 20.77 15.79
N GLY A 34 -4.03 20.72 16.02
CA GLY A 34 -4.68 19.66 16.79
C GLY A 34 -4.69 19.92 18.29
N ALA A 35 -5.01 18.90 19.07
CA ALA A 35 -5.01 18.93 20.52
C ALA A 35 -3.66 18.47 21.09
N ASN A 36 -2.97 19.37 21.78
CA ASN A 36 -1.64 19.10 22.34
C ASN A 36 -1.65 19.28 23.86
N VAL A 37 -1.22 18.24 24.60
CA VAL A 37 -1.10 18.32 26.06
C VAL A 37 0.02 19.29 26.41
N VAL A 38 -0.30 20.23 27.30
CA VAL A 38 0.64 21.25 27.80
C VAL A 38 0.59 21.29 29.32
N PRO A 39 1.54 21.92 30.01
CA PRO A 39 1.51 22.01 31.45
C PRO A 39 0.19 22.59 31.97
N GLY A 40 -0.56 21.75 32.71
CA GLY A 40 -1.82 22.14 33.35
C GLY A 40 -3.06 22.13 32.44
N GLY A 41 -2.96 21.74 31.17
CA GLY A 41 -4.11 21.73 30.26
C GLY A 41 -3.87 21.14 28.89
N VAL A 42 -4.75 21.47 27.96
CA VAL A 42 -4.67 21.09 26.55
C VAL A 42 -4.75 22.33 25.68
N SER A 43 -3.85 22.46 24.73
CA SER A 43 -3.86 23.50 23.70
C SER A 43 -4.51 22.96 22.44
N PHE A 44 -5.59 23.59 22.01
CA PHE A 44 -6.33 23.26 20.77
C PHE A 44 -5.99 24.30 19.72
N SER A 45 -5.66 23.85 18.52
CA SER A 45 -5.32 24.72 17.39
C SER A 45 -5.95 24.19 16.10
N VAL A 46 -6.73 25.01 15.40
CA VAL A 46 -7.45 24.64 14.18
C VAL A 46 -7.39 25.77 13.16
N PHE A 47 -7.19 25.38 11.89
CA PHE A 47 -7.20 26.31 10.75
C PHE A 47 -8.61 26.49 10.21
N SER A 48 -9.00 27.73 9.95
CA SER A 48 -10.07 28.10 9.04
C SER A 48 -9.87 29.54 8.59
N ASP A 49 -9.77 29.78 7.30
CA ASP A 49 -9.58 31.13 6.75
C ASP A 49 -10.86 31.96 6.77
N GLN A 50 -11.97 31.33 6.40
CA GLN A 50 -13.25 32.03 6.18
C GLN A 50 -14.24 31.92 7.35
N ALA A 51 -13.93 31.15 8.41
CA ALA A 51 -14.75 31.12 9.60
C ALA A 51 -14.80 32.49 10.30
N THR A 52 -16.00 32.92 10.67
CA THR A 52 -16.22 34.15 11.46
C THR A 52 -16.11 33.89 12.95
N SER A 53 -16.44 32.67 13.40
CA SER A 53 -16.21 32.23 14.78
C SER A 53 -15.93 30.73 14.83
N MET A 54 -15.29 30.31 15.93
CA MET A 54 -14.95 28.91 16.19
C MET A 54 -15.33 28.57 17.64
N THR A 55 -15.94 27.40 17.85
CA THR A 55 -16.31 26.90 19.17
C THR A 55 -15.71 25.50 19.37
N LEU A 56 -14.98 25.31 20.45
CA LEU A 56 -14.53 24.01 20.91
C LEU A 56 -15.67 23.33 21.68
N VAL A 57 -16.09 22.17 21.21
CA VAL A 57 -17.12 21.36 21.86
C VAL A 57 -16.43 20.20 22.58
N ILE A 58 -16.63 20.12 23.89
CA ILE A 58 -16.01 19.11 24.75
C ILE A 58 -17.09 18.16 25.28
N TYR A 59 -16.80 16.88 25.17
CA TYR A 59 -17.64 15.81 25.70
C TYR A 59 -16.90 15.06 26.79
N LYS A 60 -17.63 14.55 27.77
CA LYS A 60 -17.11 13.49 28.61
C LYS A 60 -17.06 12.19 27.78
N ARG A 61 -16.01 11.43 27.93
CA ARG A 61 -15.80 10.20 27.19
C ARG A 61 -17.02 9.28 27.18
N GLY A 62 -17.52 8.95 25.98
CA GLY A 62 -18.67 8.08 25.77
C GLY A 62 -20.05 8.69 26.08
N GLU A 63 -20.12 9.93 26.57
CA GLU A 63 -21.39 10.61 26.83
C GLU A 63 -21.92 11.30 25.56
N PRO A 64 -23.21 11.24 25.27
CA PRO A 64 -23.76 11.80 24.03
C PRO A 64 -23.82 13.33 24.01
N GLU A 65 -24.00 13.97 25.16
CA GLU A 65 -24.20 15.41 25.27
C GLU A 65 -22.88 16.14 25.57
N PRO A 66 -22.66 17.34 25.00
CA PRO A 66 -21.52 18.17 25.35
C PRO A 66 -21.50 18.52 26.84
N MET A 67 -20.34 18.41 27.45
CA MET A 67 -20.14 18.95 28.80
C MET A 67 -19.79 20.44 28.80
N ALA A 68 -19.25 20.94 27.70
CA ALA A 68 -18.93 22.36 27.52
C ALA A 68 -18.85 22.72 26.02
N GLU A 69 -19.25 23.96 25.71
CA GLU A 69 -19.04 24.61 24.43
C GLU A 69 -18.29 25.92 24.70
N LEU A 70 -17.04 26.03 24.21
CA LEU A 70 -16.13 27.13 24.50
C LEU A 70 -15.83 27.90 23.22
N GLU A 71 -16.42 29.07 23.04
CA GLU A 71 -16.12 29.94 21.90
C GLU A 71 -14.70 30.51 22.04
N PHE A 72 -13.92 30.45 20.94
CA PHE A 72 -12.60 31.05 20.90
C PHE A 72 -12.72 32.57 20.93
N PRO A 73 -12.14 33.28 21.93
CA PRO A 73 -12.07 34.73 21.89
C PRO A 73 -11.41 35.26 20.61
N GLU A 74 -11.89 36.37 20.06
CA GLU A 74 -11.38 36.93 18.80
C GLU A 74 -9.87 37.19 18.87
N GLU A 75 -9.35 37.66 20.02
CA GLU A 75 -7.93 37.87 20.26
C GLU A 75 -7.08 36.58 20.33
N PHE A 76 -7.71 35.40 20.35
CA PHE A 76 -7.02 34.12 20.29
C PHE A 76 -6.87 33.61 18.84
N ARG A 77 -7.34 34.38 17.89
CA ARG A 77 -7.13 34.13 16.46
C ARG A 77 -5.82 34.80 16.01
N THR A 78 -4.96 34.03 15.36
CA THR A 78 -3.72 34.51 14.75
C THR A 78 -3.76 34.20 13.26
N GLY A 79 -3.95 35.21 12.42
CA GLY A 79 -4.21 35.00 10.99
C GLY A 79 -5.48 34.14 10.78
N SER A 80 -5.34 33.01 10.12
CA SER A 80 -6.44 32.05 9.87
C SER A 80 -6.48 30.89 10.87
N VAL A 81 -5.79 31.03 12.02
CA VAL A 81 -5.70 29.96 13.04
C VAL A 81 -6.35 30.37 14.34
N PHE A 82 -7.29 29.59 14.81
CA PHE A 82 -7.90 29.70 16.13
C PHE A 82 -7.12 28.79 17.09
N ALA A 83 -6.58 29.36 18.20
CA ALA A 83 -5.77 28.61 19.12
C ALA A 83 -6.06 28.99 20.59
N MET A 84 -6.48 28.00 21.40
CA MET A 84 -6.85 28.22 22.81
C MET A 84 -6.31 27.07 23.68
N THR A 85 -5.65 27.44 24.76
CA THR A 85 -5.28 26.52 25.85
C THR A 85 -6.38 26.51 26.90
N VAL A 86 -6.92 25.34 27.24
CA VAL A 86 -7.92 25.12 28.29
C VAL A 86 -7.25 24.40 29.44
N PHE A 87 -7.30 25.00 30.63
CA PHE A 87 -6.67 24.47 31.84
C PHE A 87 -7.62 23.58 32.65
N GLY A 88 -7.05 22.55 33.30
CA GLY A 88 -7.77 21.67 34.22
C GLY A 88 -8.64 20.62 33.53
N LEU A 89 -8.42 20.36 32.24
CA LEU A 89 -9.10 19.26 31.55
C LEU A 89 -8.45 17.92 31.92
N ASP A 90 -9.30 16.95 32.19
CA ASP A 90 -8.91 15.54 32.27
C ASP A 90 -8.86 14.98 30.84
N HIS A 91 -7.71 15.16 30.19
CA HIS A 91 -7.52 14.86 28.78
C HIS A 91 -7.70 13.38 28.39
N GLU A 92 -7.57 12.46 29.35
CA GLU A 92 -7.79 11.03 29.10
C GLU A 92 -9.30 10.69 29.03
N ASN A 93 -10.15 11.47 29.68
CA ASN A 93 -11.58 11.24 29.82
C ASN A 93 -12.46 12.22 29.03
N ILE A 94 -11.88 12.94 28.05
CA ILE A 94 -12.64 13.80 27.15
C ILE A 94 -12.56 13.34 25.70
N GLU A 95 -13.58 13.76 24.96
CA GLU A 95 -13.65 13.77 23.52
C GLU A 95 -14.00 15.17 23.06
N TYR A 96 -13.63 15.57 21.84
CA TYR A 96 -13.88 16.92 21.38
C TYR A 96 -14.15 17.00 19.88
N GLY A 97 -14.64 18.16 19.46
CA GLY A 97 -14.81 18.57 18.08
C GLY A 97 -14.96 20.08 18.00
N TYR A 98 -15.23 20.59 16.82
CA TYR A 98 -15.39 22.02 16.57
C TYR A 98 -16.74 22.35 15.95
N ARG A 99 -17.25 23.55 16.24
CA ARG A 99 -18.28 24.19 15.44
C ARG A 99 -17.67 25.43 14.79
N ALA A 100 -17.80 25.55 13.49
CA ALA A 100 -17.34 26.71 12.74
C ALA A 100 -18.56 27.46 12.17
N ASP A 101 -18.63 28.75 12.42
CA ASP A 101 -19.61 29.64 11.80
C ASP A 101 -18.95 30.48 10.70
N GLY A 102 -19.70 30.83 9.68
CA GLY A 102 -19.18 31.56 8.54
C GLY A 102 -20.21 31.63 7.39
N PRO A 103 -19.79 32.05 6.20
CA PRO A 103 -20.70 32.13 5.04
C PRO A 103 -21.19 30.74 4.63
N TYR A 104 -22.49 30.65 4.33
CA TYR A 104 -23.06 29.49 3.61
C TYR A 104 -23.45 29.94 2.20
N ASP A 105 -22.54 29.76 1.28
CA ASP A 105 -22.71 30.07 -0.14
C ASP A 105 -22.03 28.99 -0.98
N PRO A 106 -22.77 27.89 -1.28
CA PRO A 106 -22.23 26.75 -2.02
C PRO A 106 -21.66 27.11 -3.41
N VAL A 107 -22.19 28.17 -4.05
CA VAL A 107 -21.71 28.61 -5.38
C VAL A 107 -20.26 29.15 -5.30
N THR A 108 -19.92 29.81 -4.21
CA THR A 108 -18.54 30.28 -3.94
C THR A 108 -17.71 29.26 -3.15
N GLY A 109 -18.25 28.08 -2.89
CA GLY A 109 -17.56 26.99 -2.22
C GLY A 109 -17.67 27.01 -0.70
N HIS A 110 -18.39 27.94 -0.08
CA HIS A 110 -18.51 28.03 1.37
C HIS A 110 -19.70 27.22 1.91
N ARG A 111 -19.44 26.39 2.92
CA ARG A 111 -20.44 25.44 3.47
C ARG A 111 -20.44 25.41 5.00
N PHE A 112 -20.21 26.55 5.66
CA PHE A 112 -20.23 26.62 7.12
C PHE A 112 -21.64 26.38 7.67
N ASP A 113 -21.72 25.56 8.72
CA ASP A 113 -22.95 25.31 9.47
C ASP A 113 -22.62 25.08 10.96
N ALA A 114 -22.78 26.13 11.76
CA ALA A 114 -22.49 26.08 13.19
C ALA A 114 -23.30 25.04 14.00
N ARG A 115 -24.31 24.43 13.39
CA ARG A 115 -25.07 23.32 14.02
C ARG A 115 -24.29 22.00 13.97
N GLN A 116 -23.36 21.85 13.03
CA GLN A 116 -22.55 20.64 12.87
C GLN A 116 -21.38 20.67 13.84
N VAL A 117 -21.09 19.51 14.46
CA VAL A 117 -19.84 19.32 15.18
C VAL A 117 -18.86 18.57 14.26
N LEU A 118 -17.71 19.14 14.07
CA LEU A 118 -16.70 18.72 13.11
C LEU A 118 -15.55 18.02 13.82
N SER A 119 -15.02 16.96 13.21
CA SER A 119 -13.78 16.33 13.66
C SER A 119 -12.60 17.24 13.40
N ASP A 120 -11.62 17.21 14.30
CA ASP A 120 -10.35 17.87 14.10
C ASP A 120 -9.56 17.17 12.98
N PRO A 121 -9.14 17.87 11.91
CA PRO A 121 -8.30 17.29 10.87
C PRO A 121 -7.01 16.63 11.40
N TYR A 122 -6.47 17.14 12.50
CA TYR A 122 -5.26 16.65 13.15
C TYR A 122 -5.54 15.66 14.30
N ALA A 123 -6.74 15.11 14.39
CA ALA A 123 -7.07 14.14 15.44
C ALA A 123 -6.23 12.86 15.28
N ARG A 124 -5.48 12.53 16.32
CA ARG A 124 -4.60 11.34 16.37
C ARG A 124 -5.33 10.08 16.84
N LEU A 125 -6.52 10.23 17.37
CA LEU A 125 -7.44 9.14 17.75
C LEU A 125 -8.87 9.60 17.50
N ILE A 126 -9.70 8.67 17.04
CA ILE A 126 -11.15 8.86 16.86
C ILE A 126 -11.88 7.88 17.78
N ALA A 127 -12.94 8.37 18.45
CA ALA A 127 -13.84 7.58 19.25
C ALA A 127 -15.09 7.16 18.44
N GLY A 128 -15.76 6.12 18.91
CA GLY A 128 -17.04 5.68 18.35
C GLY A 128 -16.93 4.65 17.23
N ARG A 129 -15.71 4.24 16.87
CA ARG A 129 -15.42 3.20 15.86
C ARG A 129 -14.61 2.03 16.41
N ASP A 130 -14.64 1.84 17.73
CA ASP A 130 -13.80 0.88 18.43
C ASP A 130 -14.16 -0.60 18.14
N VAL A 131 -15.33 -0.86 17.60
CA VAL A 131 -15.81 -2.21 17.27
C VAL A 131 -16.22 -2.26 15.80
N TRP A 132 -15.54 -3.07 15.04
CA TRP A 132 -15.82 -3.29 13.63
C TRP A 132 -17.26 -3.76 13.38
N GLY A 133 -17.92 -3.18 12.38
CA GLY A 133 -19.27 -3.56 11.91
C GLY A 133 -20.41 -3.05 12.78
N VAL A 134 -20.13 -2.28 13.83
CA VAL A 134 -21.19 -1.66 14.64
C VAL A 134 -21.65 -0.37 13.96
N GLU A 135 -22.94 -0.32 13.63
CA GLU A 135 -23.56 0.90 13.07
C GLU A 135 -23.49 2.05 14.07
N PRO A 136 -23.01 3.23 13.63
CA PRO A 136 -23.07 4.43 14.46
C PRO A 136 -24.53 4.85 14.67
N ASP A 137 -24.85 5.38 15.85
CA ASP A 137 -26.16 5.99 16.09
C ASP A 137 -26.21 7.39 15.45
N ARG A 138 -26.53 7.43 14.15
CA ARG A 138 -26.59 8.66 13.36
C ARG A 138 -27.65 9.66 13.84
N SER A 139 -28.55 9.26 14.76
CA SER A 139 -29.53 10.16 15.37
C SER A 139 -28.89 11.13 16.40
N ARG A 140 -27.70 10.84 16.88
CA ARG A 140 -26.97 11.63 17.87
C ARG A 140 -26.13 12.77 17.29
N GLY A 141 -26.19 13.01 16.00
CA GLY A 141 -25.61 14.17 15.32
C GLY A 141 -24.11 14.09 15.08
N TYR A 142 -23.28 13.84 16.08
CA TYR A 142 -21.81 13.79 15.96
C TYR A 142 -21.27 12.38 16.16
N GLN A 143 -20.58 11.84 15.15
CA GLN A 143 -20.23 10.42 15.10
C GLN A 143 -18.74 10.14 15.29
N TYR A 144 -17.85 11.06 14.90
CA TYR A 144 -16.41 10.82 14.81
C TYR A 144 -15.66 11.78 15.71
N ARG A 145 -15.78 11.57 17.04
CA ARG A 145 -15.22 12.45 18.05
C ARG A 145 -13.72 12.31 18.12
N SER A 146 -13.05 13.44 18.07
CA SER A 146 -11.61 13.52 18.23
C SER A 146 -11.23 13.28 19.70
N ARG A 147 -10.09 12.60 19.92
CA ARG A 147 -9.56 12.35 21.28
C ARG A 147 -8.18 12.95 21.42
N VAL A 148 -7.87 13.39 22.63
CA VAL A 148 -6.52 13.81 22.99
C VAL A 148 -5.65 12.57 23.17
N CYS A 149 -4.49 12.53 22.50
CA CYS A 149 -3.54 11.42 22.56
C CYS A 149 -2.24 11.88 23.20
N LEU A 150 -1.72 11.10 24.14
CA LEU A 150 -0.34 11.19 24.60
C LEU A 150 0.55 10.36 23.68
N GLN A 151 1.73 10.85 23.37
CA GLN A 151 2.72 10.15 22.55
C GLN A 151 3.87 9.74 23.46
N ASP A 152 3.72 8.62 24.15
CA ASP A 152 4.66 8.09 25.13
C ASP A 152 5.00 6.61 24.94
N PHE A 153 4.80 6.09 23.71
CA PHE A 153 5.10 4.69 23.40
C PHE A 153 6.60 4.39 23.51
N ASP A 154 6.95 3.32 24.21
CA ASP A 154 8.33 2.86 24.38
C ASP A 154 8.76 2.00 23.18
N TRP A 155 9.50 2.60 22.26
CA TRP A 155 10.10 1.92 21.12
C TRP A 155 11.28 1.02 21.50
N GLY A 156 11.88 1.18 22.69
CA GLY A 156 13.05 0.41 23.14
C GLY A 156 14.22 0.53 22.16
N ASP A 157 14.72 -0.60 21.64
CA ASP A 157 15.86 -0.67 20.72
C ASP A 157 15.45 -0.61 19.24
N ASP A 158 14.19 -0.29 18.91
CA ASP A 158 13.73 -0.19 17.54
C ASP A 158 14.52 0.86 16.74
N THR A 159 14.96 0.48 15.55
CA THR A 159 15.69 1.35 14.63
C THR A 159 15.20 1.11 13.19
N PRO A 160 15.16 2.16 12.34
CA PRO A 160 14.79 2.01 10.94
C PRO A 160 15.68 0.99 10.21
N LEU A 161 15.09 0.03 9.54
CA LEU A 161 15.79 -1.04 8.82
C LEU A 161 16.54 -0.51 7.59
N ARG A 162 15.96 0.45 6.87
CA ARG A 162 16.55 1.09 5.68
C ARG A 162 17.00 0.07 4.63
N ILE A 163 16.16 -0.94 4.38
CA ILE A 163 16.44 -1.94 3.36
C ILE A 163 16.58 -1.23 2.01
N PRO A 164 17.66 -1.48 1.25
CA PRO A 164 17.80 -0.94 -0.09
C PRO A 164 16.60 -1.30 -0.98
N ALA A 165 16.15 -0.38 -1.83
CA ALA A 165 14.94 -0.59 -2.62
C ALA A 165 15.04 -1.80 -3.57
N GLU A 166 16.22 -2.06 -4.11
CA GLU A 166 16.50 -3.23 -4.94
C GLU A 166 16.42 -4.57 -4.20
N ASP A 167 16.54 -4.56 -2.87
CA ASP A 167 16.48 -5.74 -2.02
C ASP A 167 15.07 -6.02 -1.47
N LEU A 168 14.11 -5.12 -1.72
CA LEU A 168 12.74 -5.29 -1.27
C LEU A 168 12.05 -6.45 -1.98
N VAL A 169 11.28 -7.20 -1.20
CA VAL A 169 10.22 -8.11 -1.63
C VAL A 169 8.97 -7.69 -0.88
N VAL A 170 8.07 -7.03 -1.59
CA VAL A 170 6.87 -6.41 -1.00
C VAL A 170 5.73 -7.43 -0.97
N TYR A 171 4.99 -7.43 0.13
CA TYR A 171 3.80 -8.26 0.33
C TYR A 171 2.61 -7.36 0.65
N GLU A 172 1.68 -7.21 -0.27
CA GLU A 172 0.47 -6.40 -0.10
C GLU A 172 -0.56 -7.19 0.71
N ALA A 173 -1.05 -6.62 1.81
CA ALA A 173 -1.98 -7.30 2.71
C ALA A 173 -3.00 -6.35 3.37
N HIS A 174 -4.19 -6.88 3.64
CA HIS A 174 -5.25 -6.20 4.39
C HIS A 174 -5.20 -6.62 5.85
N VAL A 175 -5.09 -5.66 6.79
CA VAL A 175 -4.95 -5.96 8.24
C VAL A 175 -6.04 -6.91 8.72
N ARG A 176 -7.31 -6.61 8.41
CA ARG A 176 -8.43 -7.43 8.86
C ARG A 176 -8.50 -8.76 8.10
N GLY A 177 -8.45 -8.73 6.78
CA GLY A 177 -8.61 -9.92 5.94
C GLY A 177 -7.55 -10.97 6.17
N PHE A 178 -6.34 -10.56 6.54
CA PHE A 178 -5.22 -11.49 6.70
C PHE A 178 -5.43 -12.52 7.83
N THR A 179 -6.17 -12.17 8.87
CA THR A 179 -6.39 -13.09 10.00
C THR A 179 -7.85 -13.27 10.40
N ARG A 180 -8.80 -12.67 9.67
CA ARG A 180 -10.22 -12.73 10.07
C ARG A 180 -10.84 -14.10 9.89
N HIS A 181 -10.40 -14.89 8.91
CA HIS A 181 -10.91 -16.24 8.68
C HIS A 181 -10.68 -17.13 9.92
N PRO A 182 -11.65 -17.98 10.29
CA PRO A 182 -11.54 -18.86 11.48
C PRO A 182 -10.31 -19.77 11.46
N SER A 183 -9.86 -20.22 10.27
CA SER A 183 -8.67 -21.06 10.10
C SER A 183 -7.37 -20.36 10.50
N SER A 184 -7.39 -19.03 10.71
CA SER A 184 -6.19 -18.31 11.14
C SER A 184 -5.69 -18.77 12.52
N GLY A 185 -6.57 -19.21 13.40
CA GLY A 185 -6.24 -19.70 14.74
C GLY A 185 -5.62 -18.65 15.68
N VAL A 186 -5.64 -17.37 15.30
CA VAL A 186 -5.07 -16.29 16.12
C VAL A 186 -6.01 -15.88 17.26
N THR A 187 -5.45 -15.29 18.30
CA THR A 187 -6.20 -14.89 19.50
C THR A 187 -7.18 -13.74 19.23
N ALA A 188 -6.79 -12.78 18.38
CA ALA A 188 -7.57 -11.61 18.03
C ALA A 188 -7.70 -11.48 16.49
N PRO A 189 -8.61 -12.25 15.85
CA PRO A 189 -8.73 -12.27 14.40
C PRO A 189 -9.18 -10.92 13.83
N GLY A 190 -8.55 -10.51 12.72
CA GLY A 190 -8.87 -9.28 12.00
C GLY A 190 -8.33 -8.01 12.66
N THR A 191 -7.30 -8.12 13.49
CA THR A 191 -6.71 -6.99 14.21
C THR A 191 -5.19 -6.89 14.01
N PHE A 192 -4.60 -5.77 14.42
CA PHE A 192 -3.14 -5.60 14.46
C PHE A 192 -2.47 -6.69 15.31
N ALA A 193 -3.06 -7.05 16.45
CA ALA A 193 -2.57 -8.13 17.29
C ALA A 193 -2.64 -9.50 16.60
N GLY A 194 -3.70 -9.75 15.82
CA GLY A 194 -3.84 -10.99 15.05
C GLY A 194 -2.78 -11.08 13.94
N LEU A 195 -2.54 -9.99 13.20
CA LEU A 195 -1.49 -9.95 12.18
C LEU A 195 -0.10 -10.18 12.79
N ARG A 196 0.16 -9.62 13.96
CA ARG A 196 1.39 -9.81 14.72
C ARG A 196 1.69 -11.30 14.97
N GLU A 197 0.67 -12.12 15.29
CA GLU A 197 0.83 -13.56 15.48
C GLU A 197 1.29 -14.29 14.20
N LYS A 198 1.12 -13.69 13.01
CA LYS A 198 1.51 -14.24 11.70
C LYS A 198 2.87 -13.76 11.19
N ILE A 199 3.60 -12.95 11.94
CA ILE A 199 4.97 -12.51 11.57
C ILE A 199 5.90 -13.70 11.26
N PRO A 200 5.89 -14.83 12.00
CA PRO A 200 6.71 -15.99 11.67
C PRO A 200 6.45 -16.54 10.24
N TYR A 201 5.20 -16.58 9.80
CA TYR A 201 4.84 -16.99 8.43
C TYR A 201 5.43 -16.04 7.38
N LEU A 202 5.28 -14.73 7.59
CA LEU A 202 5.82 -13.72 6.68
C LEU A 202 7.34 -13.82 6.55
N LYS A 203 8.02 -14.06 7.68
CA LYS A 203 9.47 -14.28 7.72
C LYS A 203 9.88 -15.56 6.99
N GLU A 204 9.14 -16.65 7.18
CA GLU A 204 9.39 -17.95 6.53
C GLU A 204 9.11 -17.88 5.02
N LEU A 205 8.09 -17.14 4.60
CA LEU A 205 7.83 -16.85 3.19
C LEU A 205 9.00 -16.13 2.53
N GLY A 206 9.73 -15.35 3.31
CA GLY A 206 10.95 -14.67 2.87
C GLY A 206 10.74 -13.22 2.45
N ILE A 207 9.55 -12.63 2.67
CA ILE A 207 9.33 -11.20 2.41
C ILE A 207 10.10 -10.35 3.43
N ASN A 208 10.40 -9.12 3.08
CA ASN A 208 11.09 -8.17 3.96
C ASN A 208 10.42 -6.78 3.97
N CYS A 209 9.26 -6.67 3.35
CA CYS A 209 8.44 -5.48 3.38
C CYS A 209 6.97 -5.88 3.29
N ILE A 210 6.12 -5.32 4.16
CA ILE A 210 4.67 -5.47 4.07
C ILE A 210 4.06 -4.12 3.68
N GLU A 211 3.21 -4.11 2.65
CA GLU A 211 2.39 -2.98 2.26
C GLU A 211 0.97 -3.22 2.77
N LEU A 212 0.53 -2.41 3.72
CA LEU A 212 -0.78 -2.52 4.33
C LEU A 212 -1.80 -1.65 3.60
N LEU A 213 -2.92 -2.24 3.19
CA LEU A 213 -4.08 -1.49 2.73
C LEU A 213 -4.47 -0.45 3.80
N PRO A 214 -5.30 0.58 3.47
CA PRO A 214 -5.47 1.74 4.33
C PRO A 214 -5.74 1.40 5.80
N VAL A 215 -4.94 1.99 6.66
CA VAL A 215 -5.04 1.86 8.14
C VAL A 215 -5.44 3.16 8.82
N PHE A 216 -5.65 4.24 8.07
CA PHE A 216 -6.23 5.48 8.59
C PHE A 216 -7.67 5.23 8.97
N GLU A 217 -8.22 6.03 9.90
CA GLU A 217 -9.61 5.84 10.34
C GLU A 217 -10.61 6.08 9.22
N PHE A 218 -11.54 5.15 9.05
CA PHE A 218 -12.66 5.20 8.11
C PHE A 218 -13.92 4.58 8.74
N ASP A 219 -15.08 4.79 8.13
CA ASP A 219 -16.34 4.16 8.57
C ASP A 219 -16.67 2.97 7.67
N GLU A 220 -16.39 1.79 8.14
CA GLU A 220 -16.71 0.55 7.44
C GLU A 220 -18.22 0.34 7.23
N SER A 221 -19.05 1.01 8.02
CA SER A 221 -20.53 0.91 7.88
C SER A 221 -21.11 1.86 6.82
N ASP A 222 -20.29 2.75 6.23
CA ASP A 222 -20.73 3.73 5.24
C ASP A 222 -20.85 3.14 3.83
N ASN A 223 -21.59 2.03 3.72
CA ASN A 223 -21.98 1.42 2.46
C ASN A 223 -23.50 1.19 2.47
N PRO A 224 -24.25 1.81 1.58
CA PRO A 224 -25.71 1.70 1.55
C PRO A 224 -26.22 0.41 0.89
N ARG A 225 -25.32 -0.41 0.32
CA ARG A 225 -25.67 -1.59 -0.48
C ARG A 225 -25.80 -2.84 0.38
N SER A 226 -26.46 -3.82 -0.20
CA SER A 226 -26.53 -5.21 0.31
C SER A 226 -26.19 -6.16 -0.82
N ASN A 227 -25.65 -7.31 -0.48
CA ASN A 227 -25.44 -8.40 -1.42
C ASN A 227 -26.82 -8.82 -1.99
N PRO A 228 -27.02 -8.79 -3.31
CA PRO A 228 -28.32 -9.05 -3.92
C PRO A 228 -28.76 -10.51 -3.80
N GLU A 229 -27.84 -11.44 -3.55
CA GLU A 229 -28.14 -12.87 -3.42
C GLU A 229 -28.49 -13.25 -1.98
N THR A 230 -27.73 -12.74 -1.00
CA THR A 230 -27.90 -13.10 0.42
C THR A 230 -28.74 -12.09 1.20
N GLY A 231 -28.85 -10.86 0.72
CA GLY A 231 -29.48 -9.73 1.41
C GLY A 231 -28.62 -9.17 2.56
N GLU A 232 -27.43 -9.67 2.77
CA GLU A 232 -26.52 -9.19 3.81
C GLU A 232 -25.98 -7.80 3.50
N LYS A 233 -25.80 -6.98 4.51
CA LYS A 233 -25.22 -5.66 4.37
C LYS A 233 -23.76 -5.77 3.90
N LEU A 234 -23.37 -4.89 2.98
CA LEU A 234 -22.00 -4.71 2.55
C LEU A 234 -21.30 -3.64 3.41
N TYR A 235 -19.99 -3.78 3.56
CA TYR A 235 -19.16 -2.86 4.34
C TYR A 235 -18.13 -2.20 3.42
N ASP A 236 -17.66 -1.01 3.77
CA ASP A 236 -16.42 -0.47 3.21
C ASP A 236 -15.25 -1.26 3.84
N TYR A 237 -14.84 -2.33 3.14
CA TYR A 237 -13.89 -3.28 3.69
C TYR A 237 -12.43 -2.84 3.45
N TRP A 238 -12.10 -2.31 2.25
CA TRP A 238 -10.73 -1.92 1.95
C TRP A 238 -10.26 -0.68 2.70
N GLY A 239 -11.17 0.26 3.00
CA GLY A 239 -10.84 1.46 3.76
C GLY A 239 -10.36 2.66 2.95
N TYR A 240 -10.57 2.70 1.64
CA TYR A 240 -10.22 3.85 0.79
C TYR A 240 -11.20 5.02 0.94
N ASN A 241 -11.71 5.27 2.13
CA ASN A 241 -12.69 6.32 2.41
C ASN A 241 -12.35 7.02 3.74
N THR A 242 -11.23 7.74 3.77
CA THR A 242 -10.61 8.26 4.99
C THR A 242 -11.44 9.36 5.66
N ILE A 243 -11.63 9.21 6.97
CA ILE A 243 -12.26 10.20 7.86
C ILE A 243 -11.19 11.01 8.60
N ALA A 244 -10.18 10.33 9.15
CA ALA A 244 -9.13 10.96 9.96
C ALA A 244 -7.75 10.42 9.60
N PHE A 245 -6.93 11.29 9.05
CA PHE A 245 -5.65 10.93 8.42
C PHE A 245 -4.52 10.66 9.43
N PHE A 246 -4.60 11.24 10.65
CA PHE A 246 -3.59 11.07 11.71
C PHE A 246 -3.94 9.92 12.68
N ALA A 247 -5.12 9.32 12.54
CA ALA A 247 -5.62 8.31 13.47
C ALA A 247 -5.58 6.91 12.84
N PRO A 248 -5.04 5.89 13.53
CA PRO A 248 -5.16 4.51 13.10
C PRO A 248 -6.60 4.02 13.24
N LYS A 249 -7.03 3.12 12.35
CA LYS A 249 -8.34 2.49 12.34
C LYS A 249 -8.62 1.79 13.67
N ALA A 250 -9.55 2.33 14.46
CA ALA A 250 -9.88 1.81 15.79
C ALA A 250 -10.43 0.38 15.72
N GLY A 251 -11.22 0.06 14.70
CA GLY A 251 -11.77 -1.28 14.49
C GLY A 251 -10.76 -2.36 14.14
N TYR A 252 -9.49 -2.01 13.86
CA TYR A 252 -8.40 -2.96 13.67
C TYR A 252 -7.65 -3.30 14.95
N ALA A 253 -8.02 -2.74 16.10
CA ALA A 253 -7.38 -3.04 17.35
C ALA A 253 -8.23 -3.99 18.21
N ALA A 254 -7.60 -4.96 18.84
CA ALA A 254 -8.24 -5.83 19.82
C ALA A 254 -8.66 -5.07 21.10
N THR A 255 -7.96 -3.97 21.39
CA THR A 255 -8.10 -3.17 22.63
C THR A 255 -8.52 -1.73 22.36
N GLY A 256 -9.11 -1.43 21.20
CA GLY A 256 -9.44 -0.08 20.74
C GLY A 256 -10.35 0.74 21.68
N ARG A 257 -11.16 0.09 22.49
CA ARG A 257 -12.09 0.73 23.44
C ARG A 257 -11.45 1.75 24.40
N TYR A 258 -10.16 1.64 24.64
CA TYR A 258 -9.44 2.49 25.57
C TYR A 258 -8.49 3.48 24.88
N GLY A 259 -8.60 3.63 23.56
CA GLY A 259 -7.67 4.45 22.77
C GLY A 259 -6.32 3.78 22.56
N MET A 260 -6.23 2.48 22.79
CA MET A 260 -5.00 1.69 22.67
C MET A 260 -4.68 1.27 21.24
N GLN A 261 -5.51 1.61 20.24
CA GLN A 261 -5.28 1.25 18.85
C GLN A 261 -3.94 1.75 18.32
N GLY A 262 -3.51 2.92 18.76
CA GLY A 262 -2.20 3.47 18.41
C GLY A 262 -1.04 2.63 18.94
N ASP A 263 -1.11 2.20 20.19
CA ASP A 263 -0.06 1.42 20.83
C ASP A 263 -0.03 -0.03 20.31
N GLU A 264 -1.19 -0.59 20.00
CA GLU A 264 -1.28 -1.92 19.38
C GLU A 264 -0.65 -1.91 17.98
N PHE A 265 -0.91 -0.86 17.18
CA PHE A 265 -0.29 -0.72 15.86
C PHE A 265 1.22 -0.48 15.96
N ARG A 266 1.69 0.40 16.87
CA ARG A 266 3.13 0.58 17.13
C ARG A 266 3.81 -0.71 17.55
N THR A 267 3.14 -1.51 18.36
CA THR A 267 3.66 -2.83 18.80
C THR A 267 3.82 -3.79 17.60
N LEU A 268 2.85 -3.81 16.68
CA LEU A 268 2.96 -4.59 15.45
C LEU A 268 4.17 -4.15 14.62
N ILE A 269 4.35 -2.83 14.41
CA ILE A 269 5.46 -2.28 13.62
C ILE A 269 6.79 -2.64 14.27
N LYS A 270 6.93 -2.44 15.57
CA LYS A 270 8.13 -2.80 16.34
C LYS A 270 8.51 -4.28 16.15
N ASP A 271 7.53 -5.18 16.20
CA ASP A 271 7.78 -6.62 16.04
C ASP A 271 8.07 -7.02 14.58
N LEU A 272 7.48 -6.32 13.60
CA LEU A 272 7.85 -6.47 12.18
C LEU A 272 9.29 -6.05 11.94
N HIS A 273 9.72 -4.90 12.48
CA HIS A 273 11.11 -4.45 12.40
C HIS A 273 12.06 -5.45 13.06
N ALA A 274 11.72 -5.97 14.23
CA ALA A 274 12.51 -7.01 14.90
C ALA A 274 12.64 -8.31 14.07
N ALA A 275 11.66 -8.57 13.20
CA ALA A 275 11.70 -9.68 12.24
C ALA A 275 12.43 -9.34 10.93
N GLY A 276 12.88 -8.10 10.74
CA GLY A 276 13.53 -7.60 9.52
C GLY A 276 12.57 -7.26 8.39
N ILE A 277 11.36 -6.84 8.72
CA ILE A 277 10.28 -6.50 7.78
C ILE A 277 9.93 -5.02 7.91
N GLU A 278 10.11 -4.24 6.85
CA GLU A 278 9.67 -2.85 6.75
C GLU A 278 8.14 -2.76 6.56
N VAL A 279 7.57 -1.63 6.93
CA VAL A 279 6.12 -1.37 6.81
C VAL A 279 5.88 -0.18 5.88
N ILE A 280 5.14 -0.43 4.81
CA ILE A 280 4.60 0.59 3.89
C ILE A 280 3.11 0.73 4.16
N LEU A 281 2.59 1.95 4.20
CA LEU A 281 1.17 2.23 4.28
C LEU A 281 0.64 2.67 2.92
N ASP A 282 -0.50 2.10 2.53
CA ASP A 282 -1.30 2.63 1.45
C ASP A 282 -2.10 3.84 1.97
N VAL A 283 -1.91 5.00 1.35
CA VAL A 283 -2.43 6.28 1.82
C VAL A 283 -3.29 6.97 0.77
N VAL A 284 -4.42 7.49 1.21
CA VAL A 284 -5.44 8.08 0.36
C VAL A 284 -5.54 9.58 0.63
N PHE A 285 -4.77 10.40 -0.09
CA PHE A 285 -4.84 11.87 0.01
C PHE A 285 -5.60 12.53 -1.13
N ASN A 286 -6.02 11.76 -2.11
CA ASN A 286 -6.69 12.28 -3.30
C ASN A 286 -8.15 12.65 -3.05
N HIS A 287 -8.82 12.04 -2.06
CA HIS A 287 -10.19 12.31 -1.66
C HIS A 287 -10.44 12.04 -0.18
N THR A 288 -11.65 12.31 0.29
CA THR A 288 -12.09 12.07 1.67
C THR A 288 -13.45 11.39 1.70
N ALA A 289 -13.84 10.88 2.87
CA ALA A 289 -15.17 10.30 3.13
C ALA A 289 -16.34 11.31 3.04
N GLU A 290 -16.06 12.58 2.78
CA GLU A 290 -17.12 13.61 2.74
C GLU A 290 -17.91 13.64 1.42
N GLY A 291 -17.56 12.78 0.43
CA GLY A 291 -18.28 12.66 -0.85
C GLY A 291 -18.44 14.00 -1.59
N ASN A 292 -19.46 14.09 -2.42
CA ASN A 292 -19.78 15.32 -3.15
C ASN A 292 -20.64 16.30 -2.31
N GLU A 293 -21.33 17.24 -2.95
CA GLU A 293 -22.21 18.23 -2.30
C GLU A 293 -23.37 17.62 -1.49
N GLN A 294 -23.74 16.36 -1.76
CA GLN A 294 -24.78 15.60 -1.04
C GLN A 294 -24.19 14.72 0.07
N GLY A 295 -22.88 14.56 0.10
CA GLY A 295 -22.18 13.75 1.09
C GLY A 295 -22.15 14.40 2.47
N PRO A 296 -21.73 13.66 3.50
CA PRO A 296 -21.70 14.14 4.88
C PRO A 296 -20.73 15.31 5.07
N THR A 297 -20.97 16.09 6.12
CA THR A 297 -20.04 17.11 6.62
C THR A 297 -19.38 16.54 7.88
N ILE A 298 -18.10 16.19 7.81
CA ILE A 298 -17.36 15.50 8.88
C ILE A 298 -16.29 16.41 9.48
N SER A 299 -15.48 17.05 8.64
CA SER A 299 -14.30 17.81 9.02
C SER A 299 -14.03 18.98 8.04
N PHE A 300 -13.32 18.73 6.95
CA PHE A 300 -12.84 19.72 5.99
C PHE A 300 -13.97 20.56 5.36
N LYS A 301 -15.05 19.89 4.97
CA LYS A 301 -16.21 20.53 4.33
C LYS A 301 -16.83 21.62 5.21
N GLY A 302 -16.90 21.36 6.51
CA GLY A 302 -17.46 22.30 7.48
C GLY A 302 -16.46 23.32 8.02
N LEU A 303 -15.16 23.01 8.03
CA LEU A 303 -14.11 23.89 8.55
C LEU A 303 -13.69 24.94 7.52
N ASP A 304 -13.42 24.53 6.27
CA ASP A 304 -13.05 25.45 5.19
C ASP A 304 -13.10 24.75 3.82
N ASN A 305 -14.28 24.50 3.30
CA ASN A 305 -14.51 23.70 2.10
C ASN A 305 -13.68 24.16 0.89
N ALA A 306 -13.63 25.47 0.64
CA ALA A 306 -12.98 26.06 -0.53
C ALA A 306 -11.44 25.90 -0.50
N THR A 307 -10.86 25.77 0.69
CA THR A 307 -9.41 25.51 0.84
C THR A 307 -9.05 24.05 0.60
N TYR A 308 -9.86 23.13 1.14
CA TYR A 308 -9.53 21.71 1.16
C TYR A 308 -9.88 20.97 -0.12
N TYR A 309 -10.87 21.43 -0.90
CA TYR A 309 -11.35 20.71 -2.08
C TYR A 309 -11.14 21.49 -3.39
N MET A 310 -10.91 20.76 -4.46
CA MET A 310 -10.93 21.31 -5.80
C MET A 310 -12.38 21.52 -6.23
N LEU A 311 -12.75 22.76 -6.55
CA LEU A 311 -14.11 23.15 -6.90
C LEU A 311 -14.18 23.75 -8.30
N THR A 312 -15.29 23.48 -9.01
CA THR A 312 -15.62 24.19 -10.24
C THR A 312 -16.00 25.63 -9.94
N PRO A 313 -16.02 26.53 -10.94
CA PRO A 313 -16.49 27.91 -10.74
C PRO A 313 -17.89 28.04 -10.17
N GLU A 314 -18.73 27.01 -10.30
CA GLU A 314 -20.09 26.95 -9.77
C GLU A 314 -20.17 26.31 -8.37
N GLY A 315 -19.03 25.95 -7.77
CA GLY A 315 -18.92 25.39 -6.41
C GLY A 315 -19.21 23.88 -6.31
N TYR A 316 -19.24 23.15 -7.43
CA TYR A 316 -19.28 21.69 -7.43
C TYR A 316 -17.88 21.11 -7.25
N TYR A 317 -17.81 19.88 -6.71
CA TYR A 317 -16.52 19.21 -6.54
C TYR A 317 -16.02 18.62 -7.86
N PHE A 318 -14.74 18.82 -8.17
CA PHE A 318 -14.06 17.96 -9.13
C PHE A 318 -14.01 16.53 -8.61
N ASN A 319 -14.16 15.57 -9.51
CA ASN A 319 -14.24 14.15 -9.17
C ASN A 319 -13.21 13.31 -9.97
N PHE A 320 -11.92 13.64 -9.84
CA PHE A 320 -10.85 12.88 -10.46
C PHE A 320 -10.58 11.55 -9.73
N SER A 321 -11.10 11.40 -8.51
CA SER A 321 -11.01 10.18 -7.71
C SER A 321 -12.09 9.14 -8.06
N GLY A 322 -13.21 9.55 -8.66
CA GLY A 322 -14.37 8.69 -8.87
C GLY A 322 -15.29 8.56 -7.64
N THR A 323 -14.89 9.14 -6.47
CA THR A 323 -15.60 8.97 -5.18
C THR A 323 -16.46 10.16 -4.76
N GLY A 324 -16.49 11.22 -5.56
CA GLY A 324 -17.36 12.39 -5.36
C GLY A 324 -16.63 13.69 -5.06
N ASN A 325 -15.40 13.65 -4.51
CA ASN A 325 -14.59 14.86 -4.29
C ASN A 325 -13.13 14.63 -4.69
N THR A 326 -12.38 15.71 -4.79
CA THR A 326 -10.94 15.73 -5.00
C THR A 326 -10.31 16.74 -4.05
N VAL A 327 -9.33 16.30 -3.29
CA VAL A 327 -8.60 17.16 -2.34
C VAL A 327 -7.65 18.09 -3.11
N ASN A 328 -7.63 19.37 -2.73
CA ASN A 328 -6.77 20.40 -3.32
C ASN A 328 -5.33 20.31 -2.78
N CYS A 329 -4.63 19.24 -3.14
CA CYS A 329 -3.33 18.86 -2.54
C CYS A 329 -2.22 19.89 -2.74
N ASN A 330 -2.27 20.72 -3.79
CA ASN A 330 -1.26 21.74 -4.05
C ASN A 330 -1.58 23.10 -3.44
N HIS A 331 -2.74 23.29 -2.81
CA HIS A 331 -2.99 24.43 -1.95
C HIS A 331 -2.00 24.45 -0.77
N PRO A 332 -1.36 25.59 -0.42
CA PRO A 332 -0.29 25.61 0.60
C PRO A 332 -0.68 25.01 1.95
N VAL A 333 -1.90 25.26 2.42
CA VAL A 333 -2.42 24.71 3.68
C VAL A 333 -2.57 23.21 3.62
N VAL A 334 -3.18 22.69 2.55
CA VAL A 334 -3.41 21.26 2.36
C VAL A 334 -2.09 20.52 2.14
N ARG A 335 -1.17 21.11 1.37
CA ARG A 335 0.18 20.57 1.21
C ARG A 335 0.90 20.40 2.55
N ASN A 336 0.85 21.41 3.42
CA ASN A 336 1.44 21.33 4.75
C ASN A 336 0.74 20.28 5.62
N TYR A 337 -0.59 20.15 5.50
CA TYR A 337 -1.36 19.12 6.18
C TYR A 337 -0.88 17.71 5.80
N VAL A 338 -0.71 17.44 4.50
CA VAL A 338 -0.20 16.14 4.01
C VAL A 338 1.21 15.88 4.52
N LEU A 339 2.10 16.89 4.47
CA LEU A 339 3.46 16.76 5.02
C LEU A 339 3.45 16.45 6.52
N ASP A 340 2.66 17.15 7.30
CA ASP A 340 2.56 16.95 8.74
C ASP A 340 2.00 15.54 9.06
N CYS A 341 1.04 15.09 8.27
CA CYS A 341 0.48 13.75 8.39
C CYS A 341 1.55 12.66 8.16
N LEU A 342 2.29 12.73 7.07
CA LEU A 342 3.32 11.73 6.75
C LEU A 342 4.50 11.79 7.75
N ARG A 343 4.88 12.99 8.19
CA ARG A 343 5.88 13.15 9.26
C ARG A 343 5.43 12.50 10.56
N HIS A 344 4.15 12.63 10.92
CA HIS A 344 3.57 11.96 12.08
C HIS A 344 3.71 10.42 11.96
N TRP A 345 3.31 9.83 10.83
CA TRP A 345 3.42 8.40 10.64
C TRP A 345 4.88 7.89 10.65
N VAL A 346 5.82 8.67 10.14
CA VAL A 346 7.24 8.32 10.19
C VAL A 346 7.84 8.52 11.59
N ALA A 347 7.57 9.66 12.23
CA ALA A 347 8.21 10.00 13.50
C ALA A 347 7.59 9.28 14.70
N ASP A 348 6.25 9.11 14.72
CA ASP A 348 5.51 8.58 15.86
C ASP A 348 5.15 7.09 15.71
N TYR A 349 5.15 6.55 14.47
CA TYR A 349 4.84 5.15 14.16
C TYR A 349 5.99 4.41 13.49
N HIS A 350 7.11 5.04 13.19
CA HIS A 350 8.28 4.44 12.53
C HIS A 350 7.97 3.79 11.18
N ILE A 351 7.03 4.33 10.43
CA ILE A 351 6.67 3.83 9.09
C ILE A 351 7.82 4.05 8.11
N ASP A 352 8.13 3.03 7.28
CA ASP A 352 9.26 3.02 6.36
C ASP A 352 8.92 3.53 4.97
N GLY A 353 7.65 3.54 4.59
CA GLY A 353 7.23 3.99 3.27
C GLY A 353 5.74 4.22 3.12
N PHE A 354 5.36 4.81 1.99
CA PHE A 354 3.98 5.06 1.61
C PHE A 354 3.75 4.72 0.14
N ARG A 355 2.65 4.03 -0.14
CA ARG A 355 2.06 3.91 -1.47
C ARG A 355 0.89 4.89 -1.55
N PHE A 356 0.88 5.74 -2.54
CA PHE A 356 -0.13 6.79 -2.70
C PHE A 356 -1.17 6.36 -3.73
N ASP A 357 -2.39 6.21 -3.24
CA ASP A 357 -3.58 5.94 -4.05
C ASP A 357 -3.84 7.07 -5.03
N LEU A 358 -4.11 6.74 -6.31
CA LEU A 358 -4.39 7.69 -7.39
C LEU A 358 -3.43 8.91 -7.38
N ALA A 359 -2.13 8.65 -7.28
CA ALA A 359 -1.12 9.68 -7.02
C ALA A 359 -1.03 10.76 -8.13
N ALA A 360 -1.51 10.50 -9.34
CA ALA A 360 -1.59 11.50 -10.40
C ALA A 360 -2.45 12.72 -9.99
N ILE A 361 -3.44 12.53 -9.11
CA ILE A 361 -4.25 13.62 -8.55
C ILE A 361 -3.39 14.60 -7.74
N LEU A 362 -2.39 14.12 -7.00
CA LEU A 362 -1.50 14.95 -6.20
C LEU A 362 -0.65 15.90 -7.04
N GLY A 363 -0.57 15.64 -8.34
CA GLY A 363 0.11 16.47 -9.33
C GLY A 363 -0.77 17.55 -9.97
N ARG A 364 -2.08 17.65 -9.62
CA ARG A 364 -2.99 18.62 -10.24
C ARG A 364 -3.00 19.95 -9.50
N SER A 365 -3.25 21.04 -10.25
CA SER A 365 -3.58 22.36 -9.71
C SER A 365 -5.04 22.41 -9.24
N GLU A 366 -5.43 23.53 -8.62
CA GLU A 366 -6.81 23.73 -8.11
C GLU A 366 -7.91 23.68 -9.18
N ASP A 367 -7.56 23.94 -10.45
CA ASP A 367 -8.47 23.84 -11.60
C ASP A 367 -8.46 22.45 -12.26
N GLY A 368 -7.73 21.50 -11.68
CA GLY A 368 -7.59 20.13 -12.17
C GLY A 368 -6.52 19.93 -13.25
N THR A 369 -5.82 20.97 -13.68
CA THR A 369 -4.75 20.87 -14.69
C THR A 369 -3.51 20.15 -14.10
N PRO A 370 -2.96 19.13 -14.78
CA PRO A 370 -1.70 18.52 -14.34
C PRO A 370 -0.54 19.52 -14.36
N LEU A 371 0.22 19.58 -13.26
CA LEU A 371 1.37 20.46 -13.11
C LEU A 371 2.65 19.74 -13.52
N PRO A 372 3.54 20.37 -14.31
CA PRO A 372 4.82 19.78 -14.65
C PRO A 372 5.78 19.64 -13.45
N ASN A 373 5.63 20.50 -12.46
CA ASN A 373 6.39 20.52 -11.23
C ASN A 373 5.43 20.71 -10.03
N PRO A 374 4.73 19.66 -9.61
CA PRO A 374 3.77 19.74 -8.53
C PRO A 374 4.43 20.06 -7.18
N PRO A 375 4.04 21.15 -6.49
CA PRO A 375 4.68 21.55 -5.24
C PRO A 375 4.59 20.50 -4.12
N LEU A 376 3.50 19.74 -4.04
CA LEU A 376 3.38 18.67 -3.05
C LEU A 376 4.38 17.56 -3.31
N LEU A 377 4.46 17.04 -4.53
CA LEU A 377 5.36 15.93 -4.86
C LEU A 377 6.84 16.32 -4.67
N GLU A 378 7.20 17.56 -5.03
CA GLU A 378 8.52 18.11 -4.75
C GLU A 378 8.80 18.20 -3.26
N SER A 379 7.84 18.72 -2.49
CA SER A 379 7.98 18.87 -1.03
C SER A 379 8.17 17.51 -0.35
N LEU A 380 7.41 16.48 -0.76
CA LEU A 380 7.56 15.12 -0.25
C LEU A 380 8.92 14.51 -0.59
N ALA A 381 9.40 14.72 -1.83
CA ALA A 381 10.67 14.18 -2.28
C ALA A 381 11.88 14.74 -1.51
N PHE A 382 11.81 16.00 -1.08
CA PHE A 382 12.92 16.70 -0.43
C PHE A 382 12.73 16.96 1.07
N ASP A 383 11.63 16.46 1.67
CA ASP A 383 11.40 16.61 3.09
C ASP A 383 12.48 15.91 3.92
N PRO A 384 13.10 16.60 4.92
CA PRO A 384 14.19 16.03 5.69
C PRO A 384 13.78 14.86 6.58
N VAL A 385 12.53 14.81 7.07
CA VAL A 385 12.00 13.70 7.87
C VAL A 385 11.75 12.49 6.97
N LEU A 386 11.24 12.72 5.75
CA LEU A 386 10.92 11.69 4.78
C LEU A 386 12.12 11.24 3.93
N ARG A 387 13.34 11.71 4.22
CA ARG A 387 14.53 11.47 3.38
C ARG A 387 14.79 10.00 3.04
N HIS A 388 14.54 9.10 3.97
CA HIS A 388 14.79 7.65 3.80
C HIS A 388 13.49 6.84 3.62
N THR A 389 12.33 7.51 3.64
CA THR A 389 11.02 6.89 3.47
C THR A 389 10.80 6.51 2.01
N LYS A 390 10.34 5.30 1.74
CA LYS A 390 9.96 4.88 0.38
C LYS A 390 8.71 5.61 -0.05
N LEU A 391 8.71 6.15 -1.27
CA LEU A 391 7.57 6.84 -1.87
C LEU A 391 7.19 6.09 -3.15
N ILE A 392 6.01 5.51 -3.17
CA ILE A 392 5.51 4.70 -4.30
C ILE A 392 4.23 5.35 -4.82
N ALA A 393 4.15 5.60 -6.10
CA ALA A 393 2.99 6.19 -6.74
C ALA A 393 2.16 5.14 -7.50
N GLU A 394 0.85 5.16 -7.28
CA GLU A 394 -0.08 4.71 -8.27
C GLU A 394 -0.26 5.85 -9.29
N ALA A 395 0.50 5.79 -10.38
CA ALA A 395 0.72 6.92 -11.29
C ALA A 395 -0.40 7.11 -12.31
N TRP A 396 -1.67 7.03 -11.88
CA TRP A 396 -2.88 7.30 -12.68
C TRP A 396 -4.02 7.84 -11.81
N ASP A 397 -5.15 8.21 -12.44
CA ASP A 397 -6.38 8.59 -11.75
C ASP A 397 -7.65 8.15 -12.50
N ALA A 398 -8.81 8.29 -11.85
CA ALA A 398 -10.09 7.94 -12.44
C ALA A 398 -10.57 8.95 -13.50
N GLY A 399 -9.94 10.11 -13.60
CA GLY A 399 -10.18 11.11 -14.67
C GLY A 399 -9.49 10.80 -15.99
N GLY A 400 -8.71 9.70 -16.05
CA GLY A 400 -8.04 9.22 -17.27
C GLY A 400 -6.59 9.70 -17.43
N LEU A 401 -6.02 10.37 -16.45
CA LEU A 401 -4.59 10.71 -16.48
C LEU A 401 -3.78 9.44 -16.14
N TYR A 402 -2.84 9.09 -17.00
CA TYR A 402 -1.95 7.93 -16.85
C TYR A 402 -0.48 8.36 -17.03
N GLU A 403 0.26 8.39 -15.93
CA GLU A 403 1.61 8.96 -15.85
C GLU A 403 2.70 7.92 -15.60
N VAL A 404 2.42 6.62 -15.76
CA VAL A 404 3.44 5.57 -15.57
C VAL A 404 4.63 5.80 -16.50
N GLY A 405 5.80 6.02 -15.90
CA GLY A 405 7.04 6.43 -16.57
C GLY A 405 7.23 7.94 -16.75
N ASN A 406 6.16 8.73 -16.59
CA ASN A 406 6.18 10.20 -16.71
C ASN A 406 5.85 10.93 -15.41
N PHE A 407 5.58 10.20 -14.34
CA PHE A 407 5.25 10.77 -13.03
C PHE A 407 6.37 11.70 -12.55
N PRO A 408 6.04 12.89 -11.97
CA PRO A 408 7.03 13.83 -11.44
C PRO A 408 7.78 13.28 -10.22
N ALA A 409 8.79 12.48 -10.45
CA ALA A 409 9.41 11.62 -9.43
C ALA A 409 10.54 12.27 -8.64
N TYR A 410 11.09 13.41 -9.10
CA TYR A 410 12.19 14.13 -8.43
C TYR A 410 13.39 13.23 -8.02
N GLY A 411 13.61 12.11 -8.74
CA GLY A 411 14.66 11.14 -8.42
C GLY A 411 14.41 10.30 -7.15
N ARG A 412 13.20 10.32 -6.59
CA ARG A 412 12.85 9.67 -5.31
C ARG A 412 11.72 8.65 -5.40
N TRP A 413 10.70 8.93 -6.21
CA TRP A 413 9.50 8.13 -6.28
C TRP A 413 9.71 6.86 -7.11
N ALA A 414 9.21 5.72 -6.63
CA ALA A 414 8.93 4.54 -7.44
C ALA A 414 7.47 4.57 -7.90
N GLU A 415 7.11 3.70 -8.83
CA GLU A 415 5.76 3.61 -9.37
C GLU A 415 5.31 2.15 -9.42
N TRP A 416 4.04 1.90 -9.09
CA TRP A 416 3.39 0.67 -9.52
C TRP A 416 3.41 0.59 -11.04
N ASN A 417 4.08 -0.42 -11.59
CA ASN A 417 4.26 -0.54 -13.03
C ASN A 417 3.10 -1.30 -13.69
N GLY A 418 2.03 -0.60 -14.00
CA GLY A 418 0.86 -1.17 -14.68
C GLY A 418 1.21 -1.77 -16.06
N LYS A 419 2.19 -1.19 -16.78
CA LYS A 419 2.64 -1.75 -18.06
C LYS A 419 3.36 -3.09 -17.90
N TYR A 420 4.10 -3.28 -16.81
CA TYR A 420 4.68 -4.58 -16.47
C TYR A 420 3.59 -5.61 -16.26
N ARG A 421 2.60 -5.31 -15.41
CA ARG A 421 1.44 -6.15 -15.14
C ARG A 421 0.76 -6.59 -16.43
N ASP A 422 0.38 -5.65 -17.26
CA ASP A 422 -0.44 -5.91 -18.45
C ASP A 422 0.35 -6.71 -19.49
N THR A 423 1.64 -6.39 -19.70
CA THR A 423 2.50 -7.11 -20.64
C THR A 423 2.74 -8.55 -20.22
N VAL A 424 3.05 -8.79 -18.92
CA VAL A 424 3.31 -10.16 -18.43
C VAL A 424 2.05 -11.00 -18.46
N ARG A 425 0.89 -10.44 -18.09
CA ARG A 425 -0.40 -11.14 -18.18
C ARG A 425 -0.73 -11.51 -19.62
N SER A 426 -0.57 -10.60 -20.60
CA SER A 426 -0.79 -10.84 -22.01
C SER A 426 0.16 -11.92 -22.56
N PHE A 427 1.42 -11.93 -22.13
CA PHE A 427 2.37 -12.97 -22.49
C PHE A 427 1.96 -14.36 -21.94
N LEU A 428 1.60 -14.45 -20.66
CA LEU A 428 1.16 -15.70 -20.03
C LEU A 428 -0.09 -16.27 -20.69
N LYS A 429 -0.99 -15.42 -21.12
CA LYS A 429 -2.17 -15.78 -21.90
C LYS A 429 -1.80 -16.33 -23.28
N GLY A 430 -0.68 -15.91 -23.85
CA GLY A 430 -0.17 -16.31 -25.17
C GLY A 430 -0.60 -15.36 -26.28
N ASP A 431 -0.85 -14.10 -25.98
CA ASP A 431 -1.18 -13.07 -26.98
C ASP A 431 -0.02 -12.87 -27.95
N PRO A 432 -0.31 -12.56 -29.22
CA PRO A 432 0.73 -12.33 -30.23
C PRO A 432 1.42 -10.97 -30.06
N GLY A 433 2.69 -10.90 -30.48
CA GLY A 433 3.42 -9.64 -30.61
C GLY A 433 3.90 -8.99 -29.32
N VAL A 434 3.79 -9.66 -28.18
CA VAL A 434 4.17 -9.11 -26.86
C VAL A 434 5.61 -9.42 -26.44
N THR A 435 6.32 -10.29 -27.16
CA THR A 435 7.67 -10.77 -26.79
C THR A 435 8.68 -9.65 -26.65
N GLY A 436 8.67 -8.67 -27.55
CA GLY A 436 9.60 -7.51 -27.51
C GLY A 436 9.29 -6.59 -26.33
N GLU A 437 8.02 -6.38 -25.99
CA GLU A 437 7.65 -5.58 -24.84
C GLU A 437 7.99 -6.33 -23.54
N LEU A 438 7.74 -7.64 -23.46
CA LEU A 438 8.15 -8.46 -22.33
C LEU A 438 9.64 -8.33 -22.04
N ALA A 439 10.50 -8.37 -23.08
CA ALA A 439 11.93 -8.15 -22.92
C ALA A 439 12.23 -6.82 -22.24
N THR A 440 11.54 -5.75 -22.64
CA THR A 440 11.68 -4.43 -22.02
C THR A 440 11.23 -4.45 -20.56
N ARG A 441 10.09 -5.07 -20.27
CA ARG A 441 9.52 -5.14 -18.90
C ARG A 441 10.42 -5.92 -17.94
N VAL A 442 10.86 -7.12 -18.33
CA VAL A 442 11.73 -7.97 -17.47
C VAL A 442 13.13 -7.37 -17.27
N ALA A 443 13.58 -6.48 -18.15
CA ALA A 443 14.83 -5.72 -17.99
C ALA A 443 14.70 -4.48 -17.07
N GLY A 444 13.57 -4.30 -16.39
CA GLY A 444 13.32 -3.18 -15.47
C GLY A 444 12.72 -1.95 -16.13
N SER A 445 12.09 -2.10 -17.30
CA SER A 445 11.40 -1.04 -18.03
C SER A 445 12.28 0.20 -18.31
N PRO A 446 13.43 0.06 -19.01
CA PRO A 446 14.34 1.18 -19.28
C PRO A 446 13.73 2.28 -20.15
N ASP A 447 12.70 1.98 -20.93
CA ASP A 447 11.91 2.95 -21.70
C ASP A 447 11.10 3.91 -20.79
N LEU A 448 10.71 3.46 -19.60
CA LEU A 448 9.96 4.25 -18.62
C LEU A 448 10.87 4.92 -17.59
N TYR A 449 11.92 4.25 -17.17
CA TYR A 449 12.71 4.64 -15.99
C TYR A 449 14.21 4.83 -16.28
N SER A 450 14.61 5.14 -17.49
CA SER A 450 16.01 5.21 -17.91
C SER A 450 16.94 6.03 -17.01
N SER A 451 16.45 7.14 -16.46
CA SER A 451 17.21 8.04 -15.55
C SER A 451 17.04 7.72 -14.06
N ARG A 452 16.12 6.81 -13.72
CA ARG A 452 15.71 6.54 -12.33
C ARG A 452 16.19 5.19 -11.81
N GLY A 453 16.67 4.31 -12.70
CA GLY A 453 17.11 2.96 -12.39
C GLY A 453 15.95 1.96 -12.25
N THR A 454 16.32 0.70 -12.02
CA THR A 454 15.37 -0.42 -11.96
C THR A 454 14.44 -0.37 -10.76
N SER A 455 14.91 0.19 -9.64
CA SER A 455 14.12 0.32 -8.40
C SER A 455 13.00 1.37 -8.49
N ALA A 456 12.90 2.10 -9.60
CA ALA A 456 11.73 2.95 -9.88
C ALA A 456 10.49 2.13 -10.27
N SER A 457 10.66 0.87 -10.65
CA SER A 457 9.59 -0.04 -11.04
C SER A 457 9.21 -0.95 -9.89
N VAL A 458 8.01 -0.81 -9.32
CA VAL A 458 7.37 -1.83 -8.50
C VAL A 458 6.62 -2.76 -9.45
N ASN A 459 7.14 -3.97 -9.60
CA ASN A 459 6.59 -4.98 -10.49
C ASN A 459 5.52 -5.80 -9.75
N PHE A 460 4.36 -5.93 -10.31
CA PHE A 460 3.29 -6.75 -9.78
C PHE A 460 2.49 -7.39 -10.90
N LEU A 461 1.83 -8.50 -10.60
CA LEU A 461 0.90 -9.16 -11.51
C LEU A 461 -0.53 -8.99 -11.02
N THR A 462 -0.71 -8.89 -9.73
CA THR A 462 -1.97 -8.84 -9.00
C THR A 462 -1.82 -7.86 -7.85
N ALA A 463 -2.92 -7.22 -7.47
CA ALA A 463 -3.03 -6.33 -6.33
C ALA A 463 -4.42 -6.51 -5.70
N HIS A 464 -4.71 -5.75 -4.63
CA HIS A 464 -6.04 -5.77 -4.00
C HIS A 464 -7.17 -5.49 -4.98
N ASP A 465 -6.96 -4.59 -5.95
CA ASP A 465 -7.87 -4.26 -7.04
C ASP A 465 -7.53 -5.11 -8.28
N GLY A 466 -8.43 -5.95 -8.68
CA GLY A 466 -8.26 -6.90 -9.78
C GLY A 466 -8.40 -8.37 -9.35
N PHE A 467 -8.10 -9.26 -10.27
CA PHE A 467 -8.06 -10.68 -9.98
C PHE A 467 -6.87 -11.05 -9.10
N THR A 468 -7.07 -12.05 -8.21
CA THR A 468 -5.97 -12.79 -7.59
C THR A 468 -5.23 -13.62 -8.64
N LEU A 469 -4.08 -14.16 -8.30
CA LEU A 469 -3.31 -15.01 -9.22
C LEU A 469 -4.08 -16.28 -9.63
N ALA A 470 -4.83 -16.87 -8.71
CA ALA A 470 -5.70 -18.01 -9.00
C ALA A 470 -6.85 -17.62 -9.93
N ASP A 471 -7.48 -16.47 -9.71
CA ASP A 471 -8.58 -16.00 -10.55
C ASP A 471 -8.09 -15.57 -11.94
N LEU A 472 -6.88 -15.01 -12.05
CA LEU A 472 -6.25 -14.64 -13.31
C LEU A 472 -6.14 -15.82 -14.30
N VAL A 473 -5.98 -17.04 -13.78
CA VAL A 473 -5.85 -18.28 -14.57
C VAL A 473 -7.12 -19.12 -14.57
N SER A 474 -8.19 -18.65 -13.93
CA SER A 474 -9.45 -19.40 -13.77
C SER A 474 -10.68 -18.70 -14.35
N TYR A 475 -10.60 -17.40 -14.64
CA TYR A 475 -11.73 -16.61 -15.12
C TYR A 475 -11.36 -15.75 -16.33
N ASN A 476 -12.20 -15.77 -17.36
CA ASN A 476 -12.12 -14.82 -18.48
C ASN A 476 -12.88 -13.53 -18.13
N ASP A 477 -14.04 -13.66 -17.49
CA ASP A 477 -14.93 -12.56 -17.16
C ASP A 477 -14.95 -12.32 -15.63
N LYS A 478 -15.23 -11.08 -15.24
CA LYS A 478 -15.41 -10.72 -13.83
C LYS A 478 -16.79 -11.16 -13.32
N HIS A 479 -16.85 -11.48 -12.02
CA HIS A 479 -18.06 -11.89 -11.31
C HIS A 479 -18.24 -11.05 -10.03
N ASN A 480 -18.63 -9.78 -10.20
CA ASN A 480 -18.79 -8.79 -9.12
C ASN A 480 -20.26 -8.64 -8.67
N GLU A 481 -21.16 -9.55 -9.03
CA GLU A 481 -22.59 -9.45 -8.72
C GLU A 481 -22.85 -9.29 -7.22
N ALA A 482 -22.06 -9.95 -6.39
CA ALA A 482 -22.15 -9.87 -4.93
C ALA A 482 -21.94 -8.44 -4.37
N ASN A 483 -21.30 -7.53 -5.13
CA ASN A 483 -21.05 -6.15 -4.73
C ASN A 483 -22.31 -5.24 -4.82
N GLY A 484 -23.40 -5.75 -5.40
CA GLY A 484 -24.66 -5.00 -5.50
C GLY A 484 -24.64 -3.87 -6.52
N GLU A 485 -23.71 -3.89 -7.47
CA GLU A 485 -23.55 -2.90 -8.56
C GLU A 485 -23.90 -3.46 -9.93
N GLY A 486 -24.54 -4.65 -9.99
CA GLY A 486 -24.94 -5.31 -11.23
C GLY A 486 -23.76 -5.68 -12.13
N ASN A 487 -22.60 -6.02 -11.53
CA ASN A 487 -21.34 -6.35 -12.23
C ASN A 487 -20.79 -5.20 -13.12
N ASN A 488 -21.11 -3.93 -12.77
CA ASN A 488 -20.60 -2.77 -13.52
C ASN A 488 -19.28 -2.22 -12.95
N ASP A 489 -18.96 -2.55 -11.70
CA ASP A 489 -17.77 -2.14 -10.99
C ASP A 489 -16.55 -3.00 -11.36
N GLY A 490 -15.34 -2.52 -11.08
CA GLY A 490 -14.09 -3.17 -11.43
C GLY A 490 -13.76 -3.14 -12.93
N GLY A 491 -12.55 -3.59 -13.28
CA GLY A 491 -12.05 -3.62 -14.65
C GLY A 491 -12.73 -4.70 -15.51
N ASN A 492 -13.02 -4.39 -16.78
CA ASN A 492 -13.58 -5.36 -17.73
C ASN A 492 -12.49 -6.17 -18.46
N ASP A 493 -11.33 -5.58 -18.67
CA ASP A 493 -10.18 -6.25 -19.30
C ASP A 493 -9.13 -6.58 -18.25
N ASN A 494 -9.01 -7.85 -17.93
CA ASN A 494 -8.07 -8.34 -16.93
C ASN A 494 -6.82 -9.00 -17.54
N ALA A 495 -6.77 -9.12 -18.85
CA ALA A 495 -5.77 -9.93 -19.56
C ALA A 495 -5.63 -11.34 -18.95
N SER A 496 -6.76 -11.91 -18.51
CA SER A 496 -6.87 -13.23 -17.86
C SER A 496 -7.19 -14.32 -18.87
N TRP A 497 -7.00 -15.56 -18.44
CA TRP A 497 -7.35 -16.73 -19.22
C TRP A 497 -7.77 -17.89 -18.30
N ASN A 498 -8.97 -18.43 -18.51
CA ASN A 498 -9.55 -19.48 -17.66
C ASN A 498 -8.91 -20.87 -17.82
N CYS A 499 -7.89 -21.01 -18.68
CA CYS A 499 -7.21 -22.27 -18.99
C CYS A 499 -8.11 -23.38 -19.53
N GLY A 500 -9.30 -23.04 -20.04
CA GLY A 500 -10.23 -23.99 -20.69
C GLY A 500 -11.55 -24.24 -19.93
N ALA A 501 -11.68 -23.73 -18.70
CA ALA A 501 -12.93 -23.82 -17.93
C ALA A 501 -13.13 -22.55 -17.09
N GLU A 502 -14.30 -21.93 -17.17
CA GLU A 502 -14.64 -20.75 -16.38
C GLU A 502 -14.94 -21.15 -14.94
N GLY A 503 -14.18 -20.59 -13.98
CA GLY A 503 -14.34 -20.86 -12.56
C GLY A 503 -13.84 -22.25 -12.11
N PRO A 504 -14.35 -22.77 -10.98
CA PRO A 504 -13.92 -24.07 -10.43
C PRO A 504 -14.19 -25.23 -11.40
N THR A 505 -13.29 -26.20 -11.44
CA THR A 505 -13.42 -27.39 -12.30
C THR A 505 -12.80 -28.61 -11.64
N GLU A 506 -13.37 -29.79 -11.94
CA GLU A 506 -12.82 -31.09 -11.55
C GLU A 506 -11.84 -31.66 -12.60
N ASP A 507 -11.62 -30.96 -13.72
CA ASP A 507 -10.72 -31.40 -14.78
C ASP A 507 -9.26 -31.31 -14.33
N PRO A 508 -8.55 -32.43 -14.16
CA PRO A 508 -7.19 -32.44 -13.66
C PRO A 508 -6.19 -31.80 -14.64
N GLU A 509 -6.45 -31.83 -15.95
CA GLU A 509 -5.55 -31.21 -16.94
C GLU A 509 -5.64 -29.69 -16.87
N VAL A 510 -6.86 -29.14 -16.72
CA VAL A 510 -7.09 -27.70 -16.53
C VAL A 510 -6.45 -27.24 -15.21
N ASN A 511 -6.64 -27.97 -14.10
CA ASN A 511 -6.07 -27.61 -12.82
C ASN A 511 -4.54 -27.68 -12.82
N ALA A 512 -3.94 -28.70 -13.47
CA ALA A 512 -2.48 -28.77 -13.63
C ALA A 512 -1.94 -27.60 -14.48
N LEU A 513 -2.65 -27.19 -15.53
CA LEU A 513 -2.29 -26.05 -16.35
C LEU A 513 -2.39 -24.73 -15.55
N ARG A 514 -3.45 -24.53 -14.76
CA ARG A 514 -3.61 -23.37 -13.88
C ARG A 514 -2.45 -23.25 -12.89
N LEU A 515 -2.11 -24.34 -12.20
CA LEU A 515 -0.97 -24.37 -11.27
C LEU A 515 0.34 -24.02 -11.99
N ARG A 516 0.58 -24.57 -13.18
CA ARG A 516 1.76 -24.24 -14.00
C ARG A 516 1.79 -22.74 -14.37
N GLN A 517 0.66 -22.18 -14.77
CA GLN A 517 0.58 -20.76 -15.12
C GLN A 517 0.81 -19.85 -13.92
N MET A 518 0.34 -20.21 -12.72
CA MET A 518 0.66 -19.48 -11.48
C MET A 518 2.16 -19.55 -11.18
N LYS A 519 2.80 -20.72 -11.32
CA LYS A 519 4.26 -20.86 -11.18
C LYS A 519 5.01 -20.04 -12.22
N ASN A 520 4.55 -20.01 -13.48
CA ASN A 520 5.14 -19.19 -14.54
C ASN A 520 5.11 -17.70 -14.17
N ALA A 521 3.97 -17.23 -13.71
CA ALA A 521 3.76 -15.85 -13.28
C ALA A 521 4.75 -15.44 -12.18
N LEU A 522 4.85 -16.25 -11.12
CA LEU A 522 5.76 -16.04 -10.01
C LEU A 522 7.23 -16.12 -10.45
N ALA A 523 7.60 -17.08 -11.31
CA ALA A 523 8.95 -17.21 -11.85
C ALA A 523 9.37 -15.94 -12.64
N ILE A 524 8.48 -15.40 -13.49
CA ILE A 524 8.74 -14.16 -14.23
C ILE A 524 8.86 -12.98 -13.25
N LEU A 525 7.94 -12.86 -12.28
CA LEU A 525 7.96 -11.77 -11.31
C LEU A 525 9.29 -11.71 -10.52
N PHE A 526 9.68 -12.84 -9.92
CA PHE A 526 10.86 -12.87 -9.05
C PHE A 526 12.19 -12.89 -9.80
N THR A 527 12.20 -13.18 -11.10
CA THR A 527 13.41 -13.07 -11.93
C THR A 527 13.51 -11.78 -12.73
N SER A 528 12.52 -10.92 -12.72
CA SER A 528 12.55 -9.60 -13.36
C SER A 528 13.34 -8.58 -12.56
N GLN A 529 13.96 -7.61 -13.26
CA GLN A 529 14.55 -6.42 -12.64
C GLN A 529 13.44 -5.48 -12.15
N GLY A 530 13.64 -4.86 -11.00
CA GLY A 530 12.66 -4.01 -10.30
C GLY A 530 12.32 -4.57 -8.92
N ILE A 531 11.39 -3.95 -8.23
CA ILE A 531 10.92 -4.35 -6.90
C ILE A 531 9.72 -5.28 -7.09
N PRO A 532 9.80 -6.57 -6.72
CA PRO A 532 8.63 -7.46 -6.82
C PRO A 532 7.65 -7.20 -5.69
N MET A 533 6.36 -7.15 -6.02
CA MET A 533 5.24 -7.12 -5.09
C MET A 533 4.35 -8.34 -5.29
N LEU A 534 4.04 -9.04 -4.21
CA LEU A 534 3.17 -10.21 -4.14
C LEU A 534 1.89 -9.85 -3.39
N LEU A 535 0.74 -10.15 -3.96
CA LEU A 535 -0.55 -10.03 -3.28
C LEU A 535 -0.71 -11.17 -2.25
N SER A 536 -1.16 -10.82 -1.05
CA SER A 536 -1.43 -11.78 0.03
C SER A 536 -2.36 -12.91 -0.41
N GLY A 537 -1.87 -14.14 -0.30
CA GLY A 537 -2.58 -15.35 -0.66
C GLY A 537 -2.28 -15.90 -2.06
N ASP A 538 -1.61 -15.16 -2.93
CA ASP A 538 -1.22 -15.67 -4.25
C ASP A 538 -0.25 -16.84 -4.14
N GLU A 539 0.56 -16.88 -3.11
CA GLU A 539 1.48 -17.98 -2.79
C GLU A 539 0.78 -19.29 -2.38
N VAL A 540 -0.52 -19.21 -2.08
CA VAL A 540 -1.37 -20.36 -1.71
C VAL A 540 -2.63 -20.48 -2.58
N ALA A 541 -2.62 -19.85 -3.76
CA ALA A 541 -3.72 -19.89 -4.72
C ALA A 541 -5.06 -19.37 -4.17
N ARG A 542 -5.05 -18.31 -3.34
CA ARG A 542 -6.27 -17.65 -2.85
C ARG A 542 -7.14 -17.18 -4.02
N THR A 543 -8.42 -17.48 -3.95
CA THR A 543 -9.42 -17.04 -4.95
C THR A 543 -10.42 -16.06 -4.35
N GLN A 544 -10.87 -15.12 -5.15
CA GLN A 544 -12.03 -14.25 -4.92
C GLN A 544 -13.22 -14.67 -5.78
N GLN A 545 -13.18 -15.91 -6.30
CA GLN A 545 -14.24 -16.52 -7.14
C GLN A 545 -14.60 -15.64 -8.35
N GLY A 546 -13.59 -15.00 -8.95
CA GLY A 546 -13.77 -14.12 -10.11
C GLY A 546 -14.28 -12.72 -9.77
N ASN A 547 -14.44 -12.37 -8.51
CA ASN A 547 -14.70 -10.97 -8.13
C ASN A 547 -13.37 -10.18 -8.15
N ASN A 548 -13.26 -9.23 -9.07
CA ASN A 548 -12.06 -8.42 -9.23
C ASN A 548 -12.12 -7.05 -8.54
N ASN A 549 -13.09 -6.85 -7.64
CA ASN A 549 -13.28 -5.58 -6.94
C ASN A 549 -13.94 -5.77 -5.56
N THR A 550 -13.29 -6.54 -4.68
CA THR A 550 -13.86 -6.97 -3.40
C THR A 550 -13.87 -5.88 -2.31
N TYR A 551 -13.93 -4.60 -2.70
CA TYR A 551 -13.83 -3.45 -1.80
C TYR A 551 -14.87 -3.44 -0.66
N CYS A 552 -15.99 -4.12 -0.86
CA CYS A 552 -17.12 -4.17 0.07
C CYS A 552 -17.40 -5.57 0.65
N GLN A 553 -16.49 -6.54 0.46
CA GLN A 553 -16.69 -7.93 0.85
C GLN A 553 -15.90 -8.27 2.13
N ASP A 554 -16.51 -8.04 3.30
CA ASP A 554 -15.94 -8.45 4.60
C ASP A 554 -16.39 -9.89 4.94
N ASN A 555 -15.99 -10.85 4.13
CA ASN A 555 -16.35 -12.27 4.25
C ASN A 555 -15.25 -13.16 3.65
N GLU A 556 -15.53 -14.47 3.57
CA GLU A 556 -14.61 -15.49 3.06
C GLU A 556 -14.14 -15.23 1.62
N LEU A 557 -14.84 -14.41 0.84
CA LEU A 557 -14.41 -14.00 -0.50
C LEU A 557 -13.10 -13.21 -0.48
N SER A 558 -12.91 -12.40 0.55
CA SER A 558 -11.74 -11.52 0.69
C SER A 558 -10.72 -12.00 1.72
N TRP A 559 -11.19 -12.76 2.73
CA TRP A 559 -10.31 -13.17 3.83
C TRP A 559 -9.30 -14.22 3.38
N PHE A 560 -8.13 -14.20 4.02
CA PHE A 560 -7.10 -15.23 3.83
C PHE A 560 -7.51 -16.51 4.56
N ASP A 561 -7.77 -17.56 3.81
CA ASP A 561 -8.02 -18.90 4.35
C ASP A 561 -6.68 -19.59 4.64
N TRP A 562 -6.37 -19.79 5.91
CA TRP A 562 -5.10 -20.36 6.36
C TRP A 562 -5.01 -21.87 6.15
N ASP A 563 -6.13 -22.57 5.91
CA ASP A 563 -6.11 -23.99 5.55
C ASP A 563 -5.44 -24.19 4.16
N GLN A 564 -5.49 -23.17 3.29
CA GLN A 564 -4.81 -23.17 2.00
C GLN A 564 -3.27 -23.29 2.11
N VAL A 565 -2.70 -22.89 3.24
CA VAL A 565 -1.26 -23.04 3.51
C VAL A 565 -0.84 -24.51 3.53
N ASP A 566 -1.68 -25.38 4.09
CA ASP A 566 -1.45 -26.81 4.15
C ASP A 566 -1.93 -27.53 2.88
N GLU A 567 -2.93 -27.00 2.20
CA GLU A 567 -3.48 -27.59 0.96
C GLU A 567 -2.62 -27.29 -0.27
N ASN A 568 -2.06 -26.07 -0.39
CA ASN A 568 -1.28 -25.61 -1.53
C ASN A 568 0.24 -25.55 -1.24
N THR A 569 0.75 -26.54 -0.52
CA THR A 569 2.16 -26.63 -0.13
C THR A 569 3.13 -26.58 -1.31
N GLU A 570 2.72 -27.08 -2.47
CA GLU A 570 3.52 -27.09 -3.69
C GLU A 570 3.79 -25.65 -4.19
N LEU A 571 2.75 -24.83 -4.33
CA LEU A 571 2.88 -23.45 -4.79
C LEU A 571 3.59 -22.59 -3.75
N LEU A 572 3.29 -22.79 -2.46
CA LEU A 572 3.95 -22.09 -1.36
C LEU A 572 5.46 -22.37 -1.32
N ARG A 573 5.86 -23.66 -1.45
CA ARG A 573 7.27 -24.04 -1.56
C ARG A 573 7.92 -23.39 -2.77
N PHE A 574 7.27 -23.45 -3.93
CA PHE A 574 7.77 -22.85 -5.16
C PHE A 574 8.02 -21.33 -4.99
N THR A 575 7.10 -20.63 -4.37
CA THR A 575 7.21 -19.19 -4.08
C THR A 575 8.37 -18.87 -3.13
N ARG A 576 8.50 -19.64 -2.03
CA ARG A 576 9.61 -19.49 -1.07
C ARG A 576 10.98 -19.66 -1.71
N GLU A 577 11.14 -20.70 -2.53
CA GLU A 577 12.40 -20.97 -3.23
C GLU A 577 12.74 -19.90 -4.26
N LEU A 578 11.74 -19.34 -4.97
CA LEU A 578 11.95 -18.20 -5.87
C LEU A 578 12.40 -16.93 -5.13
N ILE A 579 11.79 -16.63 -3.99
CA ILE A 579 12.20 -15.47 -3.17
C ILE A 579 13.64 -15.68 -2.65
N ALA A 580 13.96 -16.88 -2.18
CA ALA A 580 15.30 -17.22 -1.74
C ALA A 580 16.32 -17.12 -2.89
N PHE A 581 15.95 -17.60 -4.08
CA PHE A 581 16.76 -17.51 -5.29
C PHE A 581 17.05 -16.05 -5.66
N ARG A 582 16.04 -15.20 -5.70
CA ARG A 582 16.23 -13.76 -5.96
C ARG A 582 17.17 -13.11 -4.95
N LYS A 583 17.06 -13.47 -3.67
CA LYS A 583 17.96 -12.95 -2.62
C LYS A 583 19.40 -13.42 -2.78
N HIS A 584 19.60 -14.63 -3.30
CA HIS A 584 20.92 -15.20 -3.55
C HIS A 584 21.60 -14.54 -4.76
N HIS A 585 20.85 -14.22 -5.80
CA HIS A 585 21.37 -13.75 -7.09
C HIS A 585 21.27 -12.21 -7.23
N ARG A 586 22.42 -11.52 -7.08
CA ARG A 586 22.52 -10.05 -7.16
C ARG A 586 22.21 -9.52 -8.56
N GLU A 587 22.51 -10.28 -9.61
CA GLU A 587 22.24 -9.95 -11.01
C GLU A 587 20.74 -9.75 -11.30
N LEU A 588 19.85 -10.25 -10.43
CA LEU A 588 18.41 -10.00 -10.50
C LEU A 588 17.98 -8.72 -9.77
N ARG A 589 18.88 -8.10 -9.01
CA ARG A 589 18.63 -6.94 -8.13
C ARG A 589 19.54 -5.76 -8.42
N SER A 590 19.87 -5.56 -9.71
CA SER A 590 20.71 -4.43 -10.14
C SER A 590 19.97 -3.11 -9.94
N THR A 591 20.63 -2.08 -9.46
CA THR A 591 20.09 -0.70 -9.34
C THR A 591 20.05 0.04 -10.66
N SER A 592 20.89 -0.36 -11.63
CA SER A 592 20.97 0.23 -12.95
C SER A 592 20.41 -0.70 -14.01
N HIS A 593 19.83 -0.11 -15.05
CA HIS A 593 19.38 -0.89 -16.19
C HIS A 593 20.54 -1.59 -16.89
N PRO A 594 20.37 -2.86 -17.29
CA PRO A 594 21.36 -3.57 -18.07
C PRO A 594 21.53 -2.91 -19.45
N THR A 595 22.74 -2.93 -19.97
CA THR A 595 23.16 -2.20 -21.19
C THR A 595 23.46 -3.08 -22.39
N GLY A 596 23.56 -4.40 -22.20
CA GLY A 596 24.04 -5.35 -23.20
C GLY A 596 25.55 -5.28 -23.42
N GLN A 597 26.30 -4.55 -22.59
CA GLN A 597 27.74 -4.44 -22.70
C GLN A 597 28.45 -5.65 -22.09
N MET A 598 29.55 -6.04 -22.73
CA MET A 598 30.39 -7.15 -22.26
C MET A 598 30.95 -6.85 -20.86
N ARG A 599 30.87 -7.82 -19.97
CA ARG A 599 31.54 -7.82 -18.68
C ARG A 599 32.98 -8.34 -18.86
N ASP A 600 33.96 -7.48 -18.62
CA ASP A 600 35.39 -7.80 -18.84
C ASP A 600 35.86 -9.06 -18.11
N THR A 601 35.28 -9.35 -16.94
CA THR A 601 35.65 -10.49 -16.08
C THR A 601 35.09 -11.82 -16.56
N LEU A 602 33.90 -11.83 -17.18
CA LEU A 602 33.16 -13.06 -17.51
C LEU A 602 33.08 -13.32 -19.03
N GLY A 603 33.39 -12.33 -19.89
CA GLY A 603 33.28 -12.49 -21.32
C GLY A 603 31.84 -12.66 -21.85
N LEU A 604 30.86 -12.27 -21.04
CA LEU A 604 29.43 -12.24 -21.35
C LEU A 604 28.87 -10.84 -21.16
N PRO A 605 27.87 -10.43 -21.92
CA PRO A 605 27.16 -9.17 -21.65
C PRO A 605 26.36 -9.25 -20.35
N ASP A 606 26.10 -8.08 -19.74
CA ASP A 606 25.29 -7.98 -18.51
C ASP A 606 23.85 -8.47 -18.72
N ILE A 607 23.33 -8.38 -19.95
CA ILE A 607 22.08 -9.00 -20.39
C ILE A 607 22.22 -9.46 -21.83
N SER A 608 21.65 -10.60 -22.16
CA SER A 608 21.53 -11.09 -23.53
C SER A 608 20.20 -11.79 -23.77
N TRP A 609 19.75 -11.75 -25.02
CA TRP A 609 18.47 -12.27 -25.47
C TRP A 609 18.65 -13.47 -26.37
N HIS A 610 17.81 -14.49 -26.19
CA HIS A 610 17.87 -15.75 -26.89
C HIS A 610 16.45 -16.20 -27.29
N GLY A 611 16.37 -17.05 -28.30
CA GLY A 611 15.19 -17.78 -28.72
C GLY A 611 15.46 -19.28 -28.68
N GLU A 612 14.95 -20.05 -29.65
CA GLU A 612 15.33 -21.46 -29.83
C GLU A 612 16.85 -21.61 -30.05
N ARG A 613 17.46 -20.60 -30.67
CA ARG A 613 18.91 -20.55 -30.84
C ARG A 613 19.52 -19.50 -29.91
N ALA A 614 20.66 -19.86 -29.32
CA ALA A 614 21.44 -18.92 -28.54
C ALA A 614 21.76 -17.66 -29.35
N TRP A 615 21.60 -16.48 -28.72
CA TRP A 615 21.86 -15.16 -29.30
C TRP A 615 20.95 -14.75 -30.48
N GLN A 616 19.89 -15.49 -30.74
CA GLN A 616 18.94 -15.25 -31.85
C GLN A 616 17.49 -15.21 -31.29
N PRO A 617 17.09 -14.12 -30.61
CA PRO A 617 15.70 -13.96 -30.19
C PRO A 617 14.80 -13.76 -31.41
N ASP A 618 13.58 -14.28 -31.34
CA ASP A 618 12.56 -14.04 -32.37
C ASP A 618 11.63 -12.91 -31.89
N TRP A 619 11.68 -11.77 -32.59
CA TRP A 619 10.85 -10.61 -32.32
C TRP A 619 9.62 -10.52 -33.23
N SER A 620 9.28 -11.60 -33.94
CA SER A 620 8.10 -11.61 -34.80
C SER A 620 6.80 -11.60 -34.00
N GLN A 621 5.72 -11.25 -34.69
CA GLN A 621 4.36 -11.25 -34.11
C GLN A 621 3.91 -12.65 -33.63
N ASP A 622 4.44 -13.69 -34.23
CA ASP A 622 4.08 -15.08 -33.93
C ASP A 622 4.88 -15.66 -32.77
N SER A 623 5.98 -15.00 -32.37
CA SER A 623 6.83 -15.46 -31.29
C SER A 623 6.11 -15.43 -29.95
N ARG A 624 6.25 -16.51 -29.18
CA ARG A 624 5.78 -16.69 -27.79
C ARG A 624 6.86 -17.29 -26.90
N LEU A 625 8.09 -17.25 -27.37
CA LEU A 625 9.26 -17.76 -26.66
C LEU A 625 10.29 -16.62 -26.52
N LEU A 626 10.74 -16.41 -25.30
CA LEU A 626 11.82 -15.49 -24.99
C LEU A 626 12.73 -16.10 -23.93
N ALA A 627 14.03 -16.03 -24.15
CA ALA A 627 14.98 -16.33 -23.11
C ALA A 627 15.94 -15.16 -22.87
N VAL A 628 16.31 -14.95 -21.62
CA VAL A 628 17.21 -13.90 -21.17
C VAL A 628 18.31 -14.51 -20.32
N ALA A 629 19.56 -14.16 -20.59
CA ALA A 629 20.67 -14.44 -19.69
C ALA A 629 21.13 -13.13 -19.02
N ARG A 630 21.35 -13.17 -17.71
CA ARG A 630 21.89 -12.07 -16.91
C ARG A 630 23.20 -12.48 -16.29
N CYS A 631 24.14 -11.59 -16.34
CA CYS A 631 25.49 -11.81 -15.87
C CYS A 631 25.86 -10.72 -14.84
N GLY A 632 26.19 -11.14 -13.63
CA GLY A 632 26.64 -10.26 -12.56
C GLY A 632 28.07 -9.74 -12.77
N THR A 633 28.72 -9.34 -11.71
CA THR A 633 30.10 -8.85 -11.69
C THR A 633 31.00 -9.84 -10.93
N GLY A 634 32.24 -10.03 -11.39
CA GLY A 634 33.22 -10.87 -10.70
C GLY A 634 32.90 -12.37 -10.79
N ASP A 635 32.79 -13.04 -9.66
CA ASP A 635 32.49 -14.48 -9.57
C ASP A 635 31.02 -14.79 -9.51
N ASP A 636 30.13 -13.79 -9.70
CA ASP A 636 28.68 -14.00 -9.72
C ASP A 636 28.28 -15.05 -10.77
N ASP A 637 27.19 -15.74 -10.49
CA ASP A 637 26.62 -16.73 -11.40
C ASP A 637 26.00 -16.04 -12.64
N VAL A 638 25.68 -16.84 -13.65
CA VAL A 638 24.91 -16.43 -14.79
C VAL A 638 23.50 -16.99 -14.67
N VAL A 639 22.49 -16.16 -14.57
CA VAL A 639 21.09 -16.60 -14.50
C VAL A 639 20.47 -16.56 -15.92
N TYR A 640 19.98 -17.70 -16.39
CA TYR A 640 19.26 -17.85 -17.65
C TYR A 640 17.81 -18.19 -17.38
N VAL A 641 16.88 -17.40 -17.90
CA VAL A 641 15.45 -17.61 -17.76
C VAL A 641 14.82 -17.72 -19.15
N ALA A 642 14.25 -18.88 -19.45
CA ALA A 642 13.48 -19.10 -20.68
C ALA A 642 11.98 -19.15 -20.34
N MET A 643 11.19 -18.41 -21.09
CA MET A 643 9.75 -18.25 -20.93
C MET A 643 9.05 -18.67 -22.20
N ASN A 644 8.30 -19.78 -22.17
CA ASN A 644 7.54 -20.31 -23.27
C ASN A 644 6.03 -20.20 -23.01
N ALA A 645 5.38 -19.26 -23.66
CA ALA A 645 3.92 -19.13 -23.64
C ALA A 645 3.23 -19.92 -24.79
N HIS A 646 4.00 -20.58 -25.65
CA HIS A 646 3.49 -21.41 -26.73
C HIS A 646 2.94 -22.73 -26.18
N TRP A 647 1.98 -23.34 -26.89
CA TRP A 647 1.37 -24.61 -26.52
C TRP A 647 2.16 -25.84 -26.98
N GLU A 648 3.31 -25.65 -27.62
CA GLU A 648 4.25 -26.68 -28.04
C GLU A 648 5.57 -26.56 -27.28
N PRO A 649 6.31 -27.66 -27.09
CA PRO A 649 7.65 -27.63 -26.52
C PRO A 649 8.66 -27.08 -27.55
N HIS A 650 9.76 -26.53 -27.09
CA HIS A 650 10.84 -26.02 -27.93
C HIS A 650 12.21 -26.51 -27.47
N ASP A 651 13.07 -26.89 -28.46
CA ASP A 651 14.47 -27.22 -28.22
C ASP A 651 15.30 -25.90 -28.10
N LEU A 652 15.78 -25.60 -26.92
CA LEU A 652 16.63 -24.44 -26.68
C LEU A 652 18.09 -24.78 -26.87
N GLU A 653 18.80 -24.07 -27.75
CA GLU A 653 20.25 -23.99 -27.76
C GLU A 653 20.72 -23.02 -26.67
N LEU A 654 21.49 -23.52 -25.70
CA LEU A 654 21.98 -22.72 -24.60
C LEU A 654 23.27 -21.98 -24.98
N PRO A 655 23.44 -20.72 -24.53
CA PRO A 655 24.69 -20.00 -24.77
C PRO A 655 25.85 -20.70 -24.07
N ALA A 656 27.02 -20.76 -24.74
CA ALA A 656 28.20 -21.32 -24.16
C ALA A 656 28.69 -20.45 -22.99
N LEU A 657 29.01 -21.09 -21.87
CA LEU A 657 29.53 -20.43 -20.68
C LEU A 657 31.06 -20.37 -20.71
N PRO A 658 31.67 -19.21 -20.43
CA PRO A 658 33.13 -19.09 -20.30
C PRO A 658 33.63 -19.60 -18.93
N GLY A 659 34.95 -19.81 -18.82
CA GLY A 659 35.58 -20.05 -17.54
C GLY A 659 35.33 -21.42 -16.90
N GLY A 660 34.93 -22.45 -17.71
CA GLY A 660 34.69 -23.79 -17.17
C GLY A 660 33.38 -23.93 -16.41
N ARG A 661 32.48 -22.95 -16.53
CA ARG A 661 31.12 -23.04 -15.95
C ARG A 661 30.25 -24.01 -16.73
N THR A 662 29.29 -24.64 -16.05
CA THR A 662 28.26 -25.51 -16.60
C THR A 662 26.88 -25.01 -16.22
N TRP A 663 25.85 -25.37 -17.01
CA TRP A 663 24.47 -25.02 -16.72
C TRP A 663 23.88 -26.00 -15.70
N HIS A 664 23.18 -25.45 -14.70
CA HIS A 664 22.48 -26.19 -13.66
C HIS A 664 21.00 -25.79 -13.65
N LEU A 665 20.11 -26.77 -13.51
CA LEU A 665 18.67 -26.55 -13.44
C LEU A 665 18.28 -26.12 -12.03
N PHE A 666 17.73 -24.92 -11.91
CA PHE A 666 17.09 -24.43 -10.69
C PHE A 666 15.58 -24.73 -10.71
N ALA A 667 14.87 -24.31 -11.75
CA ALA A 667 13.43 -24.53 -11.85
C ALA A 667 12.98 -24.88 -13.27
N ASP A 668 11.96 -25.75 -13.36
CA ASP A 668 11.18 -26.04 -14.56
C ASP A 668 9.72 -26.21 -14.18
N THR A 669 8.88 -25.25 -14.54
CA THR A 669 7.45 -25.26 -14.17
C THR A 669 6.63 -26.33 -14.86
N SER A 670 7.18 -27.03 -15.88
CA SER A 670 6.54 -28.18 -16.50
C SER A 670 6.79 -29.50 -15.78
N ALA A 671 7.78 -29.52 -14.86
CA ALA A 671 8.09 -30.68 -14.05
C ALA A 671 7.11 -30.85 -12.88
N GLU A 672 6.89 -32.09 -12.47
CA GLU A 672 6.10 -32.40 -11.28
C GLU A 672 6.89 -32.10 -9.99
N ALA A 673 6.19 -31.69 -8.93
CA ALA A 673 6.79 -31.57 -7.62
C ALA A 673 7.31 -32.93 -7.11
N PRO A 674 8.45 -32.98 -6.41
CA PRO A 674 9.29 -31.85 -5.94
C PRO A 674 10.38 -31.43 -6.94
N TYR A 675 10.32 -31.89 -8.19
CA TYR A 675 11.36 -31.65 -9.20
C TYR A 675 11.20 -30.34 -9.96
N ASP A 676 10.10 -29.64 -9.77
CA ASP A 676 9.75 -28.36 -10.39
C ASP A 676 10.63 -27.19 -9.97
N ILE A 677 11.22 -27.23 -8.76
CA ILE A 677 12.16 -26.22 -8.24
C ILE A 677 13.12 -26.82 -7.24
N ARG A 678 14.31 -26.29 -7.19
CA ARG A 678 15.38 -26.67 -6.25
C ARG A 678 15.56 -25.57 -5.20
N THR A 679 16.21 -25.91 -4.08
CA THR A 679 16.73 -24.92 -3.16
C THR A 679 17.98 -24.26 -3.75
N PRO A 680 18.17 -22.92 -3.63
CA PRO A 680 19.39 -22.26 -4.08
C PRO A 680 20.64 -22.92 -3.52
N GLY A 681 21.62 -23.18 -4.37
CA GLY A 681 22.82 -23.95 -4.05
C GLY A 681 22.71 -25.46 -4.29
N ALA A 682 21.51 -26.00 -4.53
CA ALA A 682 21.24 -27.40 -4.80
C ALA A 682 20.77 -27.68 -6.25
N GLU A 683 21.08 -26.76 -7.16
CA GLU A 683 20.75 -26.90 -8.58
C GLU A 683 21.42 -28.11 -9.21
N GLN A 684 20.73 -28.77 -10.13
CA GLN A 684 21.22 -29.98 -10.77
C GLN A 684 21.94 -29.66 -12.08
N GLU A 685 23.20 -30.11 -12.22
CA GLU A 685 23.95 -30.00 -13.47
C GLU A 685 23.20 -30.67 -14.62
N LEU A 686 23.14 -30.00 -15.78
CA LEU A 686 22.50 -30.52 -16.97
C LEU A 686 23.37 -31.63 -17.62
N ASP A 687 22.76 -32.74 -18.01
CA ASP A 687 23.42 -33.80 -18.76
C ASP A 687 23.92 -33.31 -20.15
N ASN A 688 23.24 -32.32 -20.73
CA ASN A 688 23.61 -31.69 -22.00
C ASN A 688 23.79 -30.17 -21.79
N ALA A 689 25.02 -29.74 -21.68
CA ALA A 689 25.36 -28.34 -21.48
C ALA A 689 24.99 -27.39 -22.64
N GLY A 690 24.65 -27.92 -23.82
CA GLY A 690 24.36 -27.10 -25.01
C GLY A 690 22.87 -27.00 -25.36
N LYS A 691 21.99 -27.77 -24.73
CA LYS A 691 20.56 -27.81 -25.08
C LYS A 691 19.67 -28.11 -23.90
N TYR A 692 18.45 -27.55 -23.94
CA TYR A 692 17.37 -27.88 -23.01
C TYR A 692 16.03 -27.91 -23.71
N LEU A 693 15.21 -28.91 -23.45
CA LEU A 693 13.85 -29.00 -23.96
C LEU A 693 12.91 -28.28 -22.97
N ILE A 694 12.41 -27.11 -23.34
CA ILE A 694 11.40 -26.39 -22.55
C ILE A 694 10.01 -26.91 -22.91
N GLY A 695 9.21 -27.23 -21.88
CA GLY A 695 7.84 -27.73 -22.06
C GLY A 695 6.88 -26.64 -22.61
N PRO A 696 5.66 -27.04 -23.05
CA PRO A 696 4.63 -26.10 -23.45
C PRO A 696 4.17 -25.26 -22.24
N ARG A 697 3.94 -23.98 -22.46
CA ARG A 697 3.46 -23.04 -21.42
C ARG A 697 4.23 -23.18 -20.11
N SER A 698 5.55 -23.03 -20.19
CA SER A 698 6.44 -23.21 -19.02
C SER A 698 7.55 -22.15 -18.97
N VAL A 699 8.14 -22.03 -17.79
CA VAL A 699 9.32 -21.24 -17.50
C VAL A 699 10.42 -22.14 -16.96
N VAL A 700 11.64 -21.95 -17.48
CA VAL A 700 12.84 -22.65 -17.03
C VAL A 700 13.85 -21.65 -16.52
N ILE A 701 14.45 -21.93 -15.37
CA ILE A 701 15.52 -21.12 -14.77
C ILE A 701 16.76 -21.99 -14.63
N LEU A 702 17.86 -21.56 -15.28
CA LEU A 702 19.15 -22.22 -15.21
C LEU A 702 20.18 -21.27 -14.56
N VAL A 703 21.16 -21.86 -13.88
CA VAL A 703 22.29 -21.17 -13.28
C VAL A 703 23.59 -21.65 -13.90
N GLY A 704 24.39 -20.74 -14.45
CA GLY A 704 25.73 -21.02 -14.97
C GLY A 704 26.79 -20.76 -13.90
N ARG A 705 27.38 -21.80 -13.32
CA ARG A 705 28.38 -21.69 -12.26
C ARG A 705 29.57 -22.64 -12.45
N THR A 706 30.65 -22.38 -11.72
CA THR A 706 31.83 -23.24 -11.71
C THR A 706 31.58 -24.50 -10.87
N ASN A 707 32.07 -25.65 -11.31
CA ASN A 707 32.00 -26.93 -10.59
C ASN A 707 33.07 -27.04 -9.47
N GLU A 708 33.61 -25.97 -8.91
CA GLU A 708 34.53 -26.09 -7.79
C GLU A 708 33.78 -26.53 -6.53
N PRO A 709 34.24 -27.56 -5.83
CA PRO A 709 33.66 -27.92 -4.55
C PRO A 709 33.86 -26.76 -3.57
N GLU A 710 32.80 -26.31 -2.92
CA GLU A 710 32.88 -25.37 -1.82
C GLU A 710 33.96 -25.83 -0.86
N THR A 711 35.05 -25.07 -0.76
CA THR A 711 35.94 -25.18 0.37
C THR A 711 35.16 -24.68 1.58
N THR A 712 34.66 -25.61 2.39
CA THR A 712 34.04 -25.32 3.68
C THR A 712 34.96 -24.46 4.51
N GLY A 713 34.88 -23.15 4.36
CA GLY A 713 35.47 -22.18 5.25
C GLY A 713 34.67 -22.17 6.54
N THR A 714 35.15 -22.89 7.52
CA THR A 714 34.78 -22.68 8.92
C THR A 714 35.04 -21.22 9.31
N PHE A 715 33.97 -20.47 9.56
CA PHE A 715 34.01 -19.26 10.37
C PHE A 715 32.99 -19.34 11.49
#